data_c34e3b6607b2240fc993c8f2303537ef
#
_entry.id   c34e3b6607b2240fc993c8f2303537ef
#
_cell.length_a   1.000
_cell.length_b   1.000
_cell.length_c   1.000
_cell.angle_alpha   90.00
_cell.angle_beta   90.00
_cell.angle_gamma   90.00
#
_symmetry.space_group_name_H-M   'P 1'
#
loop_
_entity.id
_entity.type
_entity.pdbx_description
1 polymer ?
#
loop_
_entity_poly.entity_id
_entity_poly.type
_entity_poly.pdbx_seq_one_letter_code
_entity_poly.pdbx_strand_id
1 'polypeptide(L)'
;VFRRFLRICAFYGASPTFIFSSATVANPAEISEQLTGLRVTAVTKSGAPKGRKHVVMMNPDASPSRTAILLLKAALHRGLRTIVYAQSRKMTELIAVWAGSKAGAFANRISAYRAGFLPEERREIEAKLSSGELLAVISTSALELGIDVGDLDLCLLIGYPGTIVAMQQRGGRVGRGGQDSAMILIAGEDALDQYFMRNPEELMNRESEAAVVNPFNPYIMEKHLICAASEMPIKTNEPFMAHPAIRRAVSDAERKGLLFRSADGQTFYSNRKRPQREVDLRGTGVRFSIICSETGKHKGDVDGFRAFRETHPGAVYLHNGETYIVENLDLDTRIVRVRAAEVSYYTKVRASKDTEILEIFDEKPVHGTRVCLGRLKVTDQVNGYDIWHIHPSQKISSVELTLPPNIFETEGLWIDIPIEIQREIESQMYHFMGGIHAIEHAAIGIFPLLVMADRNDLGGISTPYHQQTGGAAVFIYDATPGGSGLSREAFHKAEKLLSHTLNVIDTCGCENGCPSCVYSPKCGAGNKPIDKTAATVILNGILKNRAVPFRAKPVLLENRQSQKDAENTEKYYGVLDVETRRSAEEVGGWHHADRMGISCAVLYDSREDRFFEFLQEDIYDLIKHLRRLEMVVGFNIKKFDYQVLGGCYDFDFSSLPTLDILEHVYQHLNYRLSLDSLAKATLETQKSGDGLLALRLWKQRRIREIIEYCTSDVRITRDLFLYGRKNGYLLFTNKAGNTVRLPVNFNQSPP
;
A
#
# COMPACT_ATOMS: atom_id res chain seq x y z
N VAL A 1 9.64 14.50 1.04
CA VAL A 1 9.38 15.82 1.66
C VAL A 1 10.60 16.74 1.48
N PHE A 2 11.78 16.40 2.00
CA PHE A 2 12.97 17.27 1.96
C PHE A 2 13.34 17.73 0.54
N ARG A 3 13.36 16.83 -0.44
CA ARG A 3 13.68 17.17 -1.84
C ARG A 3 12.68 18.15 -2.45
N ARG A 4 11.39 18.05 -2.12
CA ARG A 4 10.36 19.02 -2.53
C ARG A 4 10.58 20.36 -1.84
N PHE A 5 10.89 20.36 -0.55
CA PHE A 5 11.21 21.57 0.21
C PHE A 5 12.43 22.30 -0.40
N LEU A 6 13.52 21.59 -0.68
CA LEU A 6 14.70 22.15 -1.34
C LEU A 6 14.39 22.75 -2.70
N ARG A 7 13.49 22.15 -3.47
CA ARG A 7 13.04 22.66 -4.76
C ARG A 7 12.35 24.02 -4.61
N ILE A 8 11.50 24.16 -3.61
CA ILE A 8 10.82 25.42 -3.28
C ILE A 8 11.84 26.47 -2.78
N CYS A 9 12.77 26.08 -1.91
CA CYS A 9 13.86 26.96 -1.45
C CYS A 9 14.68 27.50 -2.62
N ALA A 10 15.07 26.64 -3.55
CA ALA A 10 15.84 27.04 -4.74
C ALA A 10 15.06 28.03 -5.62
N PHE A 11 13.76 27.87 -5.74
CA PHE A 11 12.89 28.82 -6.46
C PHE A 11 12.92 30.22 -5.84
N TYR A 12 12.94 30.29 -4.51
CA TYR A 12 13.04 31.57 -3.77
C TYR A 12 14.49 32.04 -3.52
N GLY A 13 15.50 31.37 -4.10
CA GLY A 13 16.91 31.71 -3.91
C GLY A 13 17.45 31.38 -2.52
N ALA A 14 16.77 30.53 -1.75
CA ALA A 14 17.17 30.13 -0.41
C ALA A 14 17.98 28.82 -0.43
N SER A 15 19.03 28.75 0.42
CA SER A 15 19.86 27.57 0.61
C SER A 15 19.90 27.19 2.10
N PRO A 16 18.95 26.42 2.61
CA PRO A 16 18.87 26.07 4.03
C PRO A 16 19.97 25.08 4.42
N THR A 17 20.50 25.24 5.63
CA THR A 17 21.34 24.22 6.28
C THR A 17 20.46 23.23 7.03
N PHE A 18 20.72 21.92 6.83
CA PHE A 18 20.02 20.85 7.55
C PHE A 18 20.83 20.37 8.74
N ILE A 19 20.21 20.32 9.90
CA ILE A 19 20.74 19.71 11.11
C ILE A 19 19.80 18.56 11.48
N PHE A 20 20.30 17.33 11.40
CA PHE A 20 19.56 16.13 11.80
C PHE A 20 20.03 15.69 13.18
N SER A 21 19.10 15.26 14.03
CA SER A 21 19.39 14.72 15.34
C SER A 21 18.73 13.34 15.47
N SER A 22 19.51 12.34 15.88
CA SER A 22 19.04 10.99 16.18
C SER A 22 19.83 10.42 17.33
N ALA A 23 19.20 9.58 18.16
CA ALA A 23 19.85 8.93 19.27
C ALA A 23 20.63 7.66 18.86
N THR A 24 20.18 6.97 17.80
CA THR A 24 20.55 5.57 17.56
C THR A 24 20.44 5.22 16.07
N VAL A 25 21.28 5.78 15.22
CA VAL A 25 21.36 5.42 13.80
C VAL A 25 22.79 5.04 13.46
N ALA A 26 23.00 3.85 12.89
CA ALA A 26 24.35 3.37 12.57
C ALA A 26 24.95 4.08 11.34
N ASN A 27 24.14 4.45 10.36
CA ASN A 27 24.53 5.10 9.11
C ASN A 27 23.97 6.52 8.96
N PRO A 28 24.24 7.47 9.88
CA PRO A 28 23.59 8.78 9.92
C PRO A 28 23.90 9.64 8.68
N ALA A 29 25.10 9.62 8.14
CA ALA A 29 25.47 10.36 6.94
C ALA A 29 24.71 9.81 5.73
N GLU A 30 24.78 8.50 5.50
CA GLU A 30 24.15 7.83 4.34
C GLU A 30 22.65 8.06 4.30
N ILE A 31 21.94 7.78 5.42
CA ILE A 31 20.47 7.97 5.46
C ILE A 31 20.07 9.42 5.25
N SER A 32 20.82 10.38 5.78
CA SER A 32 20.57 11.81 5.60
C SER A 32 20.80 12.26 4.17
N GLU A 33 21.84 11.74 3.51
CA GLU A 33 22.10 11.97 2.09
C GLU A 33 21.01 11.36 1.19
N GLN A 34 20.56 10.14 1.49
CA GLN A 34 19.47 9.51 0.76
C GLN A 34 18.14 10.30 0.89
N LEU A 35 17.86 10.87 2.06
CA LEU A 35 16.65 11.67 2.31
C LEU A 35 16.70 13.03 1.60
N THR A 36 17.84 13.71 1.61
CA THR A 36 17.97 15.09 1.13
C THR A 36 18.58 15.22 -0.26
N GLY A 37 19.47 14.30 -0.62
CA GLY A 37 20.35 14.41 -1.80
C GLY A 37 21.54 15.33 -1.57
N LEU A 38 21.83 15.73 -0.30
CA LEU A 38 22.93 16.61 0.08
C LEU A 38 23.96 15.83 0.87
N ARG A 39 25.25 16.19 0.74
CA ARG A 39 26.31 15.65 1.60
C ARG A 39 26.12 16.12 3.04
N VAL A 40 26.20 15.20 3.99
CA VAL A 40 26.00 15.44 5.42
C VAL A 40 27.20 14.93 6.22
N THR A 41 27.72 15.77 7.11
CA THR A 41 28.80 15.39 8.03
C THR A 41 28.17 14.84 9.32
N ALA A 42 28.53 13.59 9.68
CA ALA A 42 28.04 12.97 10.91
C ALA A 42 28.93 13.33 12.12
N VAL A 43 28.29 13.74 13.22
CA VAL A 43 28.91 13.93 14.52
C VAL A 43 28.39 12.83 15.44
N THR A 44 29.20 11.78 15.69
CA THR A 44 28.76 10.57 16.39
C THR A 44 29.26 10.46 17.83
N LYS A 45 30.21 11.28 18.26
CA LYS A 45 30.74 11.25 19.62
C LYS A 45 29.81 12.04 20.54
N SER A 46 29.28 11.37 21.58
CA SER A 46 28.45 11.97 22.62
C SER A 46 29.31 12.37 23.81
N GLY A 47 29.20 13.65 24.26
CA GLY A 47 29.78 14.14 25.50
C GLY A 47 28.77 14.15 26.68
N ALA A 48 27.57 13.61 26.51
CA ALA A 48 26.55 13.61 27.55
C ALA A 48 26.93 12.70 28.73
N PRO A 49 26.72 13.11 29.99
CA PRO A 49 26.92 12.24 31.14
C PRO A 49 25.95 11.06 31.10
N LYS A 50 26.41 9.89 31.53
CA LYS A 50 25.59 8.67 31.58
C LYS A 50 25.60 8.09 32.99
N GLY A 51 24.39 7.85 33.54
CA GLY A 51 24.21 7.04 34.74
C GLY A 51 24.57 5.56 34.49
N ARG A 52 24.75 4.80 35.54
CA ARG A 52 24.94 3.35 35.39
C ARG A 52 23.63 2.69 34.97
N LYS A 53 23.72 1.84 33.97
CA LYS A 53 22.58 1.06 33.51
C LYS A 53 22.85 -0.42 33.69
N HIS A 54 22.09 -1.07 34.55
CA HIS A 54 22.13 -2.48 34.77
C HIS A 54 21.27 -3.21 33.74
N VAL A 55 21.86 -4.08 32.95
CA VAL A 55 21.17 -4.91 31.97
C VAL A 55 21.07 -6.34 32.49
N VAL A 56 19.85 -6.85 32.62
CA VAL A 56 19.55 -8.18 33.08
C VAL A 56 18.84 -8.96 31.99
N MET A 57 19.31 -10.14 31.67
CA MET A 57 18.71 -11.07 30.73
C MET A 57 18.11 -12.24 31.50
N MET A 58 16.80 -12.48 31.30
CA MET A 58 16.06 -13.54 31.99
C MET A 58 15.41 -14.47 30.99
N ASN A 59 15.62 -15.76 31.13
CA ASN A 59 14.92 -16.82 30.40
C ASN A 59 14.04 -17.59 31.38
N PRO A 60 12.79 -17.16 31.64
CA PRO A 60 11.97 -17.73 32.69
C PRO A 60 11.28 -19.04 32.23
N ASP A 61 11.10 -19.99 33.13
CA ASP A 61 10.25 -21.16 32.90
C ASP A 61 8.75 -20.82 32.82
N ALA A 62 8.36 -19.71 33.48
CA ALA A 62 7.00 -19.21 33.43
C ALA A 62 6.81 -18.31 32.20
N SER A 63 5.53 -18.03 31.82
CA SER A 63 5.30 -17.11 30.69
C SER A 63 5.92 -15.73 30.94
N PRO A 64 6.52 -15.10 29.91
CA PRO A 64 7.18 -13.80 30.03
C PRO A 64 6.28 -12.72 30.63
N SER A 65 4.99 -12.72 30.25
CA SER A 65 4.00 -11.76 30.77
C SER A 65 3.76 -11.95 32.27
N ARG A 66 3.70 -13.21 32.76
CA ARG A 66 3.56 -13.48 34.19
C ARG A 66 4.79 -13.01 34.97
N THR A 67 5.97 -13.27 34.45
CA THR A 67 7.24 -12.82 35.04
C THR A 67 7.31 -11.29 35.08
N ALA A 68 6.95 -10.62 33.99
CA ALA A 68 6.89 -9.16 33.94
C ALA A 68 5.92 -8.58 34.98
N ILE A 69 4.74 -9.18 35.18
CA ILE A 69 3.77 -8.74 36.19
C ILE A 69 4.32 -8.90 37.61
N LEU A 70 5.04 -9.98 37.89
CA LEU A 70 5.69 -10.19 39.20
C LEU A 70 6.78 -9.17 39.46
N LEU A 71 7.63 -8.91 38.46
CA LEU A 71 8.67 -7.86 38.55
C LEU A 71 8.07 -6.47 38.70
N LEU A 72 7.03 -6.16 37.93
CA LEU A 72 6.31 -4.91 38.04
C LEU A 72 5.72 -4.71 39.42
N LYS A 73 5.06 -5.74 39.98
CA LYS A 73 4.54 -5.68 41.36
C LYS A 73 5.65 -5.38 42.37
N ALA A 74 6.81 -6.06 42.27
CA ALA A 74 7.95 -5.81 43.12
C ALA A 74 8.52 -4.39 42.97
N ALA A 75 8.53 -3.84 41.76
CA ALA A 75 8.95 -2.47 41.46
C ALA A 75 8.00 -1.44 42.09
N LEU A 76 6.69 -1.62 41.96
CA LEU A 76 5.66 -0.76 42.53
C LEU A 76 5.76 -0.68 44.05
N HIS A 77 5.99 -1.81 44.74
CA HIS A 77 6.19 -1.83 46.18
C HIS A 77 7.46 -1.10 46.65
N ARG A 78 8.43 -0.90 45.74
CA ARG A 78 9.67 -0.13 46.00
C ARG A 78 9.56 1.31 45.52
N GLY A 79 8.41 1.72 45.00
CA GLY A 79 8.19 3.05 44.44
C GLY A 79 8.93 3.33 43.14
N LEU A 80 9.43 2.29 42.44
CA LEU A 80 10.17 2.45 41.19
C LEU A 80 9.24 2.78 40.04
N ARG A 81 9.52 3.86 39.35
CA ARG A 81 8.79 4.28 38.15
C ARG A 81 9.19 3.38 36.99
N THR A 82 8.23 2.64 36.46
CA THR A 82 8.49 1.51 35.57
C THR A 82 7.80 1.66 34.22
N ILE A 83 8.54 1.41 33.15
CA ILE A 83 7.98 1.19 31.83
C ILE A 83 8.08 -0.27 31.43
N VAL A 84 6.99 -0.84 30.93
CA VAL A 84 6.93 -2.22 30.44
C VAL A 84 6.62 -2.19 28.94
N TYR A 85 7.47 -2.79 28.13
CA TYR A 85 7.24 -2.92 26.69
C TYR A 85 6.71 -4.30 26.35
N ALA A 86 5.55 -4.34 25.70
CA ALA A 86 4.93 -5.56 25.19
C ALA A 86 4.96 -5.59 23.65
N GLN A 87 4.93 -6.80 23.08
CA GLN A 87 5.09 -7.01 21.64
C GLN A 87 3.85 -6.66 20.80
N SER A 88 2.66 -6.58 21.41
CA SER A 88 1.43 -6.29 20.70
C SER A 88 0.47 -5.40 21.47
N ARG A 89 -0.38 -4.66 20.75
CA ARG A 89 -1.42 -3.80 21.33
C ARG A 89 -2.35 -4.56 22.27
N LYS A 90 -2.75 -5.78 21.88
CA LYS A 90 -3.59 -6.66 22.70
C LYS A 90 -2.90 -7.04 24.01
N MET A 91 -1.64 -7.46 23.93
CA MET A 91 -0.88 -7.83 25.13
C MET A 91 -0.62 -6.65 26.07
N THR A 92 -0.42 -5.45 25.53
CA THR A 92 -0.29 -4.20 26.31
C THR A 92 -1.50 -4.02 27.22
N GLU A 93 -2.71 -4.13 26.68
CA GLU A 93 -3.95 -3.96 27.43
C GLU A 93 -4.19 -5.12 28.41
N LEU A 94 -3.98 -6.36 27.97
CA LEU A 94 -4.17 -7.53 28.84
C LEU A 94 -3.19 -7.50 30.04
N ILE A 95 -1.92 -7.15 29.82
CA ILE A 95 -0.95 -7.05 30.92
C ILE A 95 -1.33 -5.94 31.87
N ALA A 96 -1.83 -4.79 31.39
CA ALA A 96 -2.29 -3.70 32.24
C ALA A 96 -3.48 -4.14 33.12
N VAL A 97 -4.46 -4.83 32.56
CA VAL A 97 -5.62 -5.38 33.28
C VAL A 97 -5.15 -6.42 34.32
N TRP A 98 -4.33 -7.38 33.93
CA TRP A 98 -3.83 -8.43 34.82
C TRP A 98 -2.89 -7.88 35.92
N ALA A 99 -2.08 -6.88 35.60
CA ALA A 99 -1.24 -6.21 36.58
C ALA A 99 -2.09 -5.43 37.59
N GLY A 100 -3.08 -4.66 37.11
CA GLY A 100 -4.02 -3.93 37.94
C GLY A 100 -4.77 -4.84 38.92
N SER A 101 -5.29 -5.98 38.46
CA SER A 101 -6.01 -6.96 39.30
C SER A 101 -5.13 -7.55 40.41
N LYS A 102 -3.79 -7.56 40.25
CA LYS A 102 -2.82 -8.13 41.21
C LYS A 102 -2.04 -7.09 42.01
N ALA A 103 -2.20 -5.79 41.68
CA ALA A 103 -1.40 -4.71 42.26
C ALA A 103 -1.98 -4.13 43.58
N GLY A 104 -3.19 -4.56 44.00
CA GLY A 104 -3.82 -4.10 45.22
C GLY A 104 -3.96 -2.58 45.25
N ALA A 105 -3.38 -1.90 46.23
CA ALA A 105 -3.44 -0.44 46.39
C ALA A 105 -2.81 0.36 45.21
N PHE A 106 -2.02 -0.30 44.37
CA PHE A 106 -1.39 0.31 43.18
C PHE A 106 -2.19 0.16 41.90
N ALA A 107 -3.37 -0.44 41.94
CA ALA A 107 -4.18 -0.75 40.73
C ALA A 107 -4.41 0.47 39.85
N ASN A 108 -4.76 1.61 40.47
CA ASN A 108 -5.02 2.89 39.76
C ASN A 108 -3.74 3.65 39.35
N ARG A 109 -2.57 3.13 39.67
CA ARG A 109 -1.26 3.73 39.32
C ARG A 109 -0.58 3.04 38.14
N ILE A 110 -1.32 2.19 37.43
CA ILE A 110 -0.89 1.45 36.23
C ILE A 110 -1.79 1.81 35.08
N SER A 111 -1.23 2.10 33.91
CA SER A 111 -2.00 2.35 32.68
C SER A 111 -1.41 1.63 31.49
N ALA A 112 -2.27 1.26 30.53
CA ALA A 112 -1.84 0.90 29.17
C ALA A 112 -1.58 2.18 28.35
N TYR A 113 -0.69 2.10 27.36
CA TYR A 113 -0.44 3.18 26.40
C TYR A 113 -0.14 2.59 25.02
N ARG A 114 -0.88 3.01 23.98
CA ARG A 114 -0.64 2.56 22.61
C ARG A 114 -1.06 3.62 21.57
N ALA A 115 -0.51 3.50 20.37
CA ALA A 115 -0.74 4.43 19.26
C ALA A 115 -2.22 4.52 18.80
N GLY A 116 -3.04 3.49 19.08
CA GLY A 116 -4.46 3.49 18.74
C GLY A 116 -5.38 4.24 19.71
N PHE A 117 -4.85 4.78 20.81
CA PHE A 117 -5.60 5.63 21.72
C PHE A 117 -5.77 7.04 21.15
N LEU A 118 -6.85 7.70 21.49
CA LEU A 118 -7.11 9.07 21.07
C LEU A 118 -5.99 10.02 21.56
N PRO A 119 -5.71 11.12 20.86
CA PRO A 119 -4.67 12.06 21.27
C PRO A 119 -4.87 12.62 22.69
N GLU A 120 -6.11 12.83 23.10
CA GLU A 120 -6.50 13.33 24.42
C GLU A 120 -6.17 12.31 25.52
N GLU A 121 -6.54 11.03 25.30
CA GLU A 121 -6.24 9.92 26.22
C GLU A 121 -4.72 9.76 26.40
N ARG A 122 -3.96 9.86 25.34
CA ARG A 122 -2.49 9.76 25.39
C ARG A 122 -1.88 10.88 26.21
N ARG A 123 -2.29 12.14 25.98
CA ARG A 123 -1.81 13.30 26.73
C ARG A 123 -2.13 13.20 28.22
N GLU A 124 -3.30 12.67 28.57
CA GLU A 124 -3.68 12.46 29.98
C GLU A 124 -2.76 11.42 30.63
N ILE A 125 -2.48 10.28 29.99
CA ILE A 125 -1.57 9.28 30.53
C ILE A 125 -0.15 9.82 30.66
N GLU A 126 0.33 10.57 29.67
CA GLU A 126 1.64 11.21 29.68
C GLU A 126 1.78 12.22 30.85
N ALA A 127 0.77 13.04 31.06
CA ALA A 127 0.74 14.00 32.17
C ALA A 127 0.74 13.29 33.54
N LYS A 128 -0.08 12.25 33.72
CA LYS A 128 -0.14 11.44 34.95
C LYS A 128 1.17 10.68 35.23
N LEU A 129 1.85 10.21 34.16
CA LEU A 129 3.15 9.57 34.32
C LEU A 129 4.24 10.56 34.68
N SER A 130 4.24 11.77 34.07
CA SER A 130 5.20 12.82 34.34
C SER A 130 5.02 13.37 35.79
N SER A 131 3.79 13.55 36.24
CA SER A 131 3.50 14.00 37.63
C SER A 131 3.78 12.96 38.72
N GLY A 132 3.99 11.66 38.33
CA GLY A 132 4.14 10.58 39.30
C GLY A 132 2.81 10.06 39.88
N GLU A 133 1.67 10.49 39.37
CA GLU A 133 0.36 9.92 39.69
C GLU A 133 0.31 8.46 39.20
N LEU A 134 0.80 8.19 37.98
CA LEU A 134 1.09 6.84 37.50
C LEU A 134 2.52 6.45 37.88
N LEU A 135 2.70 5.26 38.41
CA LEU A 135 4.00 4.61 38.66
C LEU A 135 4.44 3.68 37.55
N ALA A 136 3.49 3.15 36.78
CA ALA A 136 3.81 2.25 35.70
C ALA A 136 2.97 2.49 34.45
N VAL A 137 3.63 2.30 33.32
CA VAL A 137 2.97 2.27 32.02
C VAL A 137 3.36 1.04 31.25
N ILE A 138 2.37 0.35 30.68
CA ILE A 138 2.60 -0.78 29.77
C ILE A 138 2.39 -0.26 28.35
N SER A 139 3.40 -0.39 27.47
CA SER A 139 3.35 0.20 26.14
C SER A 139 3.83 -0.77 25.05
N THR A 140 3.51 -0.44 23.83
CA THR A 140 4.20 -0.95 22.62
C THR A 140 5.35 0.00 22.25
N SER A 141 5.83 -0.02 21.02
CA SER A 141 6.77 1.00 20.49
C SER A 141 6.23 2.43 20.54
N ALA A 142 4.99 2.66 20.95
CA ALA A 142 4.38 3.99 21.01
C ALA A 142 5.09 4.98 21.96
N LEU A 143 5.74 4.47 23.01
CA LEU A 143 6.59 5.25 23.94
C LEU A 143 8.10 5.10 23.64
N GLU A 144 8.47 4.55 22.50
CA GLU A 144 9.87 4.36 22.11
C GLU A 144 10.51 5.69 21.66
N LEU A 145 9.75 6.57 20.99
CA LEU A 145 10.25 7.80 20.38
C LEU A 145 9.48 9.06 20.85
N GLY A 146 10.22 10.15 21.02
CA GLY A 146 9.70 11.51 20.95
C GLY A 146 8.90 12.03 22.16
N ILE A 147 8.71 11.25 23.23
CA ILE A 147 7.93 11.69 24.40
C ILE A 147 8.85 11.74 25.62
N ASP A 148 8.82 12.86 26.33
CA ASP A 148 9.47 12.99 27.62
C ASP A 148 8.48 12.54 28.72
N VAL A 149 8.72 11.33 29.22
CA VAL A 149 7.86 10.70 30.24
C VAL A 149 8.43 10.87 31.66
N GLY A 150 9.40 11.76 31.81
CA GLY A 150 10.10 12.01 33.08
C GLY A 150 11.09 10.91 33.44
N ASP A 151 11.62 10.99 34.68
CA ASP A 151 12.64 10.08 35.19
C ASP A 151 12.02 8.71 35.52
N LEU A 152 12.34 7.70 34.71
CA LEU A 152 11.98 6.31 34.95
C LEU A 152 13.18 5.53 35.45
N ASP A 153 12.94 4.55 36.36
CA ASP A 153 13.98 3.77 37.03
C ASP A 153 14.17 2.41 36.40
N LEU A 154 13.07 1.78 35.94
CA LEU A 154 13.04 0.42 35.45
C LEU A 154 12.38 0.29 34.09
N CYS A 155 13.05 -0.38 33.17
CA CYS A 155 12.52 -0.80 31.87
C CYS A 155 12.40 -2.32 31.81
N LEU A 156 11.19 -2.83 31.63
CA LEU A 156 10.93 -4.25 31.39
C LEU A 156 10.63 -4.47 29.91
N LEU A 157 11.41 -5.30 29.25
CA LEU A 157 11.19 -5.71 27.87
C LEU A 157 10.63 -7.13 27.85
N ILE A 158 9.38 -7.29 27.42
CA ILE A 158 8.76 -8.62 27.24
C ILE A 158 9.09 -9.07 25.82
N GLY A 159 10.14 -9.86 25.71
CA GLY A 159 10.78 -10.24 24.45
C GLY A 159 11.72 -9.15 23.90
N TYR A 160 12.65 -9.61 23.08
CA TYR A 160 13.57 -8.75 22.34
C TYR A 160 12.78 -7.89 21.33
N PRO A 161 13.05 -6.57 21.26
CA PRO A 161 12.24 -5.66 20.45
C PRO A 161 12.46 -5.76 18.93
N GLY A 162 13.26 -6.69 18.46
CA GLY A 162 13.54 -6.94 17.05
C GLY A 162 14.84 -6.29 16.56
N THR A 163 15.28 -5.19 17.14
CA THR A 163 16.51 -4.48 16.76
C THR A 163 17.27 -3.95 17.99
N ILE A 164 18.58 -3.79 17.86
CA ILE A 164 19.44 -3.13 18.87
C ILE A 164 19.01 -1.66 19.00
N VAL A 165 18.68 -1.01 17.89
CA VAL A 165 18.17 0.37 17.89
C VAL A 165 16.94 0.50 18.80
N ALA A 166 15.93 -0.36 18.61
CA ALA A 166 14.72 -0.35 19.43
C ALA A 166 15.03 -0.67 20.91
N MET A 167 15.93 -1.62 21.17
CA MET A 167 16.36 -1.95 22.54
C MET A 167 17.03 -0.75 23.23
N GLN A 168 17.92 -0.06 22.53
CA GLN A 168 18.60 1.14 23.05
C GLN A 168 17.62 2.29 23.26
N GLN A 169 16.68 2.50 22.35
CA GLN A 169 15.66 3.56 22.46
C GLN A 169 14.71 3.32 23.63
N ARG A 170 14.24 2.08 23.82
CA ARG A 170 13.39 1.69 24.97
C ARG A 170 14.16 1.75 26.29
N GLY A 171 15.36 1.16 26.33
CA GLY A 171 16.24 1.28 27.50
C GLY A 171 16.75 2.69 27.75
N GLY A 172 16.75 3.57 26.75
CA GLY A 172 17.07 5.00 26.88
C GLY A 172 15.97 5.83 27.56
N ARG A 173 14.81 5.24 27.89
CA ARG A 173 13.74 5.88 28.66
C ARG A 173 14.02 5.91 30.17
N VAL A 174 14.93 5.09 30.64
CA VAL A 174 15.30 5.03 32.07
C VAL A 174 16.68 5.64 32.30
N GLY A 175 16.90 6.23 33.49
CA GLY A 175 18.16 6.82 33.91
C GLY A 175 18.54 8.12 33.20
N ARG A 176 17.60 8.90 32.70
CA ARG A 176 17.86 10.17 32.00
C ARG A 176 18.42 11.26 32.90
N GLY A 177 18.01 11.28 34.16
CA GLY A 177 18.49 12.25 35.16
C GLY A 177 19.91 11.94 35.68
N GLY A 178 20.60 10.92 35.13
CA GLY A 178 21.92 10.51 35.60
C GLY A 178 21.89 9.53 36.77
N GLN A 179 20.70 9.14 37.27
CA GLN A 179 20.51 8.12 38.28
C GLN A 179 20.81 6.70 37.75
N ASP A 180 21.14 5.78 38.66
CA ASP A 180 21.23 4.36 38.33
C ASP A 180 19.89 3.82 37.88
N SER A 181 19.88 3.01 36.85
CA SER A 181 18.68 2.46 36.24
C SER A 181 18.84 1.01 35.81
N ALA A 182 17.74 0.29 35.63
CA ALA A 182 17.78 -1.08 35.21
C ALA A 182 16.91 -1.34 33.96
N MET A 183 17.42 -2.19 33.09
CA MET A 183 16.69 -2.75 31.95
C MET A 183 16.70 -4.27 32.07
N ILE A 184 15.53 -4.89 32.09
CA ILE A 184 15.36 -6.33 32.17
C ILE A 184 14.74 -6.85 30.88
N LEU A 185 15.48 -7.66 30.14
CA LEU A 185 14.97 -8.39 28.98
C LEU A 185 14.44 -9.75 29.47
N ILE A 186 13.14 -9.95 29.34
CA ILE A 186 12.44 -11.18 29.71
C ILE A 186 12.15 -11.94 28.42
N ALA A 187 12.94 -12.98 28.15
CA ALA A 187 12.84 -13.74 26.93
C ALA A 187 11.51 -14.51 26.81
N GLY A 188 10.98 -14.54 25.61
CA GLY A 188 9.92 -15.44 25.20
C GLY A 188 10.48 -16.68 24.49
N GLU A 189 9.58 -17.49 23.96
CA GLU A 189 9.91 -18.65 23.13
C GLU A 189 10.28 -18.26 21.68
N ASP A 190 10.46 -16.99 21.40
CA ASP A 190 10.75 -16.46 20.09
C ASP A 190 12.18 -16.78 19.62
N ALA A 191 12.38 -16.96 18.30
CA ALA A 191 13.68 -17.32 17.75
C ALA A 191 14.79 -16.30 18.08
N LEU A 192 14.51 -14.99 18.01
CA LEU A 192 15.49 -13.95 18.37
C LEU A 192 15.75 -13.89 19.86
N ASP A 193 14.72 -14.04 20.68
CA ASP A 193 14.84 -14.07 22.13
C ASP A 193 15.79 -15.20 22.54
N GLN A 194 15.54 -16.42 22.07
CA GLN A 194 16.33 -17.57 22.39
C GLN A 194 17.73 -17.55 21.75
N TYR A 195 17.88 -16.90 20.59
CA TYR A 195 19.19 -16.66 20.01
C TYR A 195 20.06 -15.81 20.93
N PHE A 196 19.57 -14.69 21.45
CA PHE A 196 20.32 -13.81 22.34
C PHE A 196 20.50 -14.39 23.74
N MET A 197 19.57 -15.22 24.25
CA MET A 197 19.78 -15.94 25.50
C MET A 197 20.95 -16.93 25.42
N ARG A 198 21.18 -17.53 24.24
CA ARG A 198 22.32 -18.40 23.97
C ARG A 198 23.61 -17.63 23.65
N ASN A 199 23.49 -16.40 23.14
CA ASN A 199 24.57 -15.53 22.71
C ASN A 199 24.53 -14.14 23.38
N PRO A 200 24.59 -14.03 24.73
CA PRO A 200 24.37 -12.76 25.44
C PRO A 200 25.46 -11.73 25.13
N GLU A 201 26.70 -12.14 24.91
CA GLU A 201 27.80 -11.25 24.54
C GLU A 201 27.55 -10.59 23.18
N GLU A 202 26.94 -11.31 22.23
CA GLU A 202 26.60 -10.75 20.94
C GLU A 202 25.55 -9.62 21.08
N LEU A 203 24.55 -9.79 21.94
CA LEU A 203 23.56 -8.73 22.20
C LEU A 203 24.22 -7.45 22.74
N MET A 204 25.20 -7.60 23.61
CA MET A 204 25.86 -6.47 24.29
C MET A 204 26.88 -5.75 23.39
N ASN A 205 27.55 -6.48 22.51
CA ASN A 205 28.64 -5.97 21.67
C ASN A 205 28.20 -5.63 20.25
N ARG A 206 26.95 -5.95 19.88
CA ARG A 206 26.43 -5.73 18.54
C ARG A 206 26.22 -4.25 18.29
N GLU A 207 26.72 -3.77 17.16
CA GLU A 207 26.43 -2.43 16.67
C GLU A 207 24.96 -2.27 16.30
N SER A 208 24.45 -1.04 16.36
CA SER A 208 23.11 -0.71 15.88
C SER A 208 23.00 -1.05 14.40
N GLU A 209 21.80 -1.41 13.98
CA GLU A 209 21.51 -1.70 12.58
C GLU A 209 21.48 -0.42 11.74
N ALA A 210 21.90 -0.51 10.47
CA ALA A 210 21.78 0.57 9.50
C ALA A 210 20.30 0.77 9.13
N ALA A 211 19.87 2.03 9.10
CA ALA A 211 18.55 2.37 8.60
C ALA A 211 18.48 2.17 7.08
N VAL A 212 17.38 1.60 6.61
CA VAL A 212 17.15 1.33 5.19
C VAL A 212 15.99 2.21 4.70
N VAL A 213 16.15 2.79 3.52
CA VAL A 213 15.08 3.55 2.85
C VAL A 213 15.11 3.25 1.35
N ASN A 214 13.92 3.15 0.75
CA ASN A 214 13.76 3.10 -0.69
C ASN A 214 13.25 4.46 -1.21
N PRO A 215 14.14 5.37 -1.64
CA PRO A 215 13.74 6.69 -2.13
C PRO A 215 12.98 6.64 -3.46
N PHE A 216 13.00 5.49 -4.14
CA PHE A 216 12.35 5.25 -5.42
C PHE A 216 11.12 4.34 -5.33
N ASN A 217 10.56 4.17 -4.12
CA ASN A 217 9.29 3.45 -3.96
C ASN A 217 8.22 4.09 -4.87
N PRO A 218 7.63 3.34 -5.85
CA PRO A 218 6.78 3.92 -6.88
C PRO A 218 5.49 4.52 -6.32
N TYR A 219 4.90 3.92 -5.26
CA TYR A 219 3.67 4.42 -4.64
C TYR A 219 3.88 5.75 -3.91
N ILE A 220 5.00 5.88 -3.20
CA ILE A 220 5.36 7.11 -2.49
C ILE A 220 5.77 8.18 -3.50
N MET A 221 6.57 7.81 -4.49
CA MET A 221 7.08 8.71 -5.51
C MET A 221 5.96 9.33 -6.34
N GLU A 222 4.95 8.54 -6.78
CA GLU A 222 3.79 9.04 -7.52
C GLU A 222 3.08 10.15 -6.73
N LYS A 223 2.72 9.90 -5.46
CA LYS A 223 2.06 10.88 -4.59
C LYS A 223 2.89 12.15 -4.42
N HIS A 224 4.20 12.00 -4.22
CA HIS A 224 5.10 13.14 -4.05
C HIS A 224 5.35 13.93 -5.33
N LEU A 225 5.32 13.31 -6.52
CA LEU A 225 5.41 14.00 -7.81
C LEU A 225 4.15 14.84 -8.07
N ILE A 226 2.96 14.31 -7.75
CA ILE A 226 1.70 15.07 -7.81
C ILE A 226 1.76 16.30 -6.91
N CYS A 227 2.25 16.13 -5.68
CA CYS A 227 2.47 17.25 -4.76
C CYS A 227 3.48 18.26 -5.31
N ALA A 228 4.61 17.79 -5.83
CA ALA A 228 5.65 18.65 -6.40
C ALA A 228 5.12 19.50 -7.56
N ALA A 229 4.33 18.89 -8.46
CA ALA A 229 3.70 19.59 -9.58
C ALA A 229 2.60 20.57 -9.15
N SER A 230 1.92 20.31 -8.02
CA SER A 230 0.92 21.22 -7.42
C SER A 230 1.54 22.41 -6.70
N GLU A 231 2.71 22.21 -6.08
CA GLU A 231 3.48 23.28 -5.41
C GLU A 231 4.15 24.20 -6.43
N MET A 232 4.76 23.63 -7.45
CA MET A 232 5.38 24.32 -8.55
C MET A 232 5.45 23.36 -9.76
N PRO A 233 5.05 23.76 -10.97
CA PRO A 233 5.08 22.89 -12.15
C PRO A 233 6.48 22.26 -12.34
N ILE A 234 6.51 20.96 -12.67
CA ILE A 234 7.77 20.22 -12.88
C ILE A 234 8.26 20.44 -14.30
N LYS A 235 9.49 20.89 -14.46
CA LYS A 235 10.12 21.05 -15.78
C LYS A 235 10.92 19.79 -16.18
N THR A 236 10.92 19.45 -17.46
CA THR A 236 11.63 18.27 -17.99
C THR A 236 13.16 18.35 -17.79
N ASN A 237 13.71 19.54 -17.68
CA ASN A 237 15.15 19.80 -17.49
C ASN A 237 15.57 19.90 -16.02
N GLU A 238 14.68 19.66 -15.04
CA GLU A 238 15.08 19.64 -13.63
C GLU A 238 16.03 18.47 -13.35
N PRO A 239 17.06 18.64 -12.49
CA PRO A 239 18.10 17.62 -12.28
C PRO A 239 17.57 16.25 -11.86
N PHE A 240 16.52 16.19 -11.06
CA PHE A 240 15.95 14.92 -10.62
C PHE A 240 15.27 14.14 -11.75
N MET A 241 14.83 14.82 -12.82
CA MET A 241 14.26 14.20 -14.02
C MET A 241 15.30 13.38 -14.82
N ALA A 242 16.59 13.52 -14.54
CA ALA A 242 17.61 12.66 -15.14
C ALA A 242 17.51 11.21 -14.69
N HIS A 243 16.93 10.94 -13.51
CA HIS A 243 16.82 9.59 -12.96
C HIS A 243 15.75 8.75 -13.68
N PRO A 244 16.08 7.54 -14.20
CA PRO A 244 15.13 6.72 -14.98
C PRO A 244 13.83 6.36 -14.25
N ALA A 245 13.92 6.02 -12.95
CA ALA A 245 12.73 5.67 -12.14
C ALA A 245 11.79 6.87 -12.00
N ILE A 246 12.30 8.09 -11.89
CA ILE A 246 11.46 9.29 -11.77
C ILE A 246 10.79 9.59 -13.12
N ARG A 247 11.51 9.48 -14.23
CA ARG A 247 10.90 9.65 -15.57
C ARG A 247 9.77 8.64 -15.81
N ARG A 248 9.99 7.36 -15.44
CA ARG A 248 8.94 6.32 -15.51
C ARG A 248 7.73 6.72 -14.67
N ALA A 249 7.94 7.12 -13.41
CA ALA A 249 6.84 7.50 -12.51
C ALA A 249 6.06 8.75 -13.00
N VAL A 250 6.75 9.74 -13.60
CA VAL A 250 6.10 10.90 -14.22
C VAL A 250 5.26 10.47 -15.42
N SER A 251 5.81 9.60 -16.29
CA SER A 251 5.09 9.05 -17.45
C SER A 251 3.87 8.21 -17.04
N ASP A 252 4.00 7.41 -15.98
CA ASP A 252 2.90 6.62 -15.43
C ASP A 252 1.80 7.53 -14.83
N ALA A 253 2.20 8.57 -14.11
CA ALA A 253 1.26 9.55 -13.57
C ALA A 253 0.56 10.36 -14.68
N GLU A 254 1.25 10.66 -15.80
CA GLU A 254 0.66 11.27 -16.99
C GLU A 254 -0.40 10.33 -17.60
N ARG A 255 -0.07 9.05 -17.81
CA ARG A 255 -1.03 8.05 -18.35
C ARG A 255 -2.27 7.86 -17.47
N LYS A 256 -2.11 7.95 -16.15
CA LYS A 256 -3.20 7.89 -15.16
C LYS A 256 -4.01 9.19 -15.07
N GLY A 257 -3.68 10.24 -15.81
CA GLY A 257 -4.33 11.55 -15.72
C GLY A 257 -4.09 12.28 -14.38
N LEU A 258 -3.03 11.95 -13.66
CA LEU A 258 -2.64 12.58 -12.40
C LEU A 258 -1.72 13.79 -12.62
N LEU A 259 -0.95 13.76 -13.68
CA LEU A 259 -0.13 14.86 -14.19
C LEU A 259 -0.50 15.17 -15.64
N PHE A 260 -0.40 16.44 -16.01
CA PHE A 260 -0.71 16.92 -17.36
C PHE A 260 0.50 17.67 -17.91
N ARG A 261 0.93 17.30 -19.11
CA ARG A 261 2.06 17.92 -19.78
C ARG A 261 1.59 19.19 -20.51
N SER A 262 2.40 20.25 -20.50
CA SER A 262 2.15 21.46 -21.31
C SER A 262 2.09 21.15 -22.82
N ALA A 263 1.52 22.04 -23.60
CA ALA A 263 1.42 21.87 -25.04
C ALA A 263 2.80 21.71 -25.72
N ASP A 264 3.80 22.48 -25.26
CA ASP A 264 5.19 22.38 -25.72
C ASP A 264 5.93 21.12 -25.23
N GLY A 265 5.31 20.36 -24.31
CA GLY A 265 5.87 19.14 -23.76
C GLY A 265 6.95 19.35 -22.68
N GLN A 266 7.24 20.58 -22.24
CA GLN A 266 8.37 20.88 -21.37
C GLN A 266 8.04 20.93 -19.88
N THR A 267 6.75 21.00 -19.54
CA THR A 267 6.31 21.23 -18.15
C THR A 267 5.15 20.30 -17.78
N PHE A 268 5.15 19.79 -16.53
CA PHE A 268 4.08 18.97 -15.99
C PHE A 268 3.31 19.73 -14.90
N TYR A 269 1.99 19.67 -14.96
CA TYR A 269 1.06 20.30 -14.04
C TYR A 269 0.20 19.26 -13.32
N SER A 270 -0.20 19.57 -12.08
CA SER A 270 -1.23 18.83 -11.36
C SER A 270 -2.53 19.64 -11.35
N ASN A 271 -3.67 18.98 -11.51
CA ASN A 271 -4.98 19.62 -11.34
C ASN A 271 -5.54 19.50 -9.91
N ARG A 272 -4.82 18.81 -9.01
CA ARG A 272 -5.25 18.60 -7.63
C ARG A 272 -4.90 19.81 -6.77
N LYS A 273 -5.90 20.35 -6.03
CA LYS A 273 -5.73 21.56 -5.21
C LYS A 273 -4.90 21.33 -3.94
N ARG A 274 -4.99 20.15 -3.31
CA ARG A 274 -4.36 19.85 -2.01
C ARG A 274 -3.92 18.39 -1.94
N PRO A 275 -3.07 17.90 -2.85
CA PRO A 275 -2.66 16.49 -2.91
C PRO A 275 -1.89 16.05 -1.67
N GLN A 276 -1.27 16.97 -0.92
CA GLN A 276 -0.56 16.66 0.32
C GLN A 276 -1.45 16.05 1.41
N ARG A 277 -2.79 16.22 1.34
CA ARG A 277 -3.73 15.57 2.26
C ARG A 277 -3.86 14.06 2.06
N GLU A 278 -3.46 13.58 0.88
CA GLU A 278 -3.46 12.17 0.52
C GLU A 278 -2.11 11.48 0.84
N VAL A 279 -1.13 12.25 1.34
CA VAL A 279 0.20 11.73 1.71
C VAL A 279 0.24 11.46 3.20
N ASP A 280 0.39 10.20 3.58
CA ASP A 280 0.67 9.78 4.94
C ASP A 280 2.18 9.54 5.10
N LEU A 281 2.81 10.17 6.09
CA LEU A 281 4.22 9.96 6.40
C LEU A 281 4.49 8.68 7.22
N ARG A 282 3.44 8.05 7.76
CA ARG A 282 3.53 6.86 8.62
C ARG A 282 2.97 5.60 7.98
N GLY A 283 2.42 5.71 6.78
CA GLY A 283 1.81 4.58 6.09
C GLY A 283 1.68 4.81 4.59
N THR A 284 1.46 3.75 3.86
CA THR A 284 1.24 3.78 2.41
C THR A 284 -0.22 3.53 2.05
N GLY A 285 -1.02 3.10 3.04
CA GLY A 285 -2.36 2.58 2.86
C GLY A 285 -3.50 3.57 3.10
N VAL A 286 -4.67 3.04 2.87
CA VAL A 286 -5.95 3.64 3.20
C VAL A 286 -6.22 3.38 4.69
N ARG A 287 -6.82 4.34 5.42
CA ARG A 287 -7.24 4.15 6.81
C ARG A 287 -8.73 3.89 6.89
N PHE A 288 -9.11 3.03 7.80
CA PHE A 288 -10.50 2.76 8.16
C PHE A 288 -10.77 3.29 9.56
N SER A 289 -11.87 4.03 9.73
CA SER A 289 -12.29 4.56 11.02
C SER A 289 -13.21 3.56 11.73
N ILE A 290 -12.90 3.25 13.00
CA ILE A 290 -13.66 2.32 13.83
C ILE A 290 -14.70 3.10 14.62
N ILE A 291 -15.98 2.80 14.39
CA ILE A 291 -17.13 3.51 14.99
C ILE A 291 -18.00 2.51 15.74
N CYS A 292 -18.32 2.81 16.98
CA CYS A 292 -19.28 2.03 17.76
C CYS A 292 -20.71 2.28 17.25
N SER A 293 -21.41 1.22 16.86
CA SER A 293 -22.76 1.29 16.29
C SER A 293 -23.80 1.85 17.27
N GLU A 294 -23.64 1.53 18.56
CA GLU A 294 -24.59 1.92 19.61
C GLU A 294 -24.46 3.39 20.00
N THR A 295 -23.23 3.90 20.07
CA THR A 295 -22.95 5.25 20.59
C THR A 295 -22.58 6.26 19.51
N GLY A 296 -22.31 5.81 18.29
CA GLY A 296 -21.77 6.63 17.21
C GLY A 296 -20.34 7.17 17.47
N LYS A 297 -19.72 6.79 18.59
CA LYS A 297 -18.40 7.31 18.97
C LYS A 297 -17.30 6.66 18.13
N HIS A 298 -16.36 7.50 17.69
CA HIS A 298 -15.13 7.04 17.07
C HIS A 298 -14.22 6.40 18.13
N LYS A 299 -13.77 5.17 17.88
CA LYS A 299 -12.94 4.38 18.80
C LYS A 299 -11.47 4.34 18.38
N GLY A 300 -11.15 4.63 17.13
CA GLY A 300 -9.80 4.63 16.62
C GLY A 300 -9.74 4.33 15.13
N ASP A 301 -8.52 4.21 14.59
CA ASP A 301 -8.27 3.92 13.18
C ASP A 301 -7.47 2.64 13.02
N VAL A 302 -7.71 1.93 11.92
CA VAL A 302 -6.92 0.78 11.49
C VAL A 302 -6.41 1.00 10.07
N ASP A 303 -5.15 0.64 9.81
CA ASP A 303 -4.57 0.67 8.46
C ASP A 303 -5.27 -0.34 7.57
N GLY A 304 -5.50 0.01 6.30
CA GLY A 304 -6.26 -0.80 5.35
C GLY A 304 -5.70 -2.21 5.18
N PHE A 305 -4.39 -2.34 5.24
CA PHE A 305 -3.72 -3.64 5.18
C PHE A 305 -4.08 -4.56 6.37
N ARG A 306 -4.29 -3.96 7.54
CA ARG A 306 -4.68 -4.66 8.77
C ARG A 306 -6.17 -4.81 8.91
N ALA A 307 -6.97 -3.95 8.29
CA ALA A 307 -8.42 -3.95 8.41
C ALA A 307 -9.04 -5.32 8.09
N PHE A 308 -8.58 -5.94 7.00
CA PHE A 308 -9.04 -7.27 6.58
C PHE A 308 -8.71 -8.38 7.59
N ARG A 309 -7.65 -8.22 8.37
CA ARG A 309 -7.19 -9.23 9.34
C ARG A 309 -7.64 -8.95 10.77
N GLU A 310 -7.71 -7.67 11.17
CA GLU A 310 -8.01 -7.28 12.55
C GLU A 310 -9.47 -6.88 12.76
N THR A 311 -10.15 -6.41 11.68
CA THR A 311 -11.51 -5.86 11.74
C THR A 311 -12.45 -6.42 10.67
N HIS A 312 -12.26 -7.70 10.27
CA HIS A 312 -13.23 -8.39 9.43
C HIS A 312 -14.56 -8.60 10.17
N PRO A 313 -15.69 -8.78 9.48
CA PRO A 313 -16.96 -9.10 10.13
C PRO A 313 -16.84 -10.30 11.06
N GLY A 314 -17.34 -10.19 12.27
CA GLY A 314 -17.24 -11.20 13.33
C GLY A 314 -15.93 -11.21 14.12
N ALA A 315 -14.94 -10.35 13.78
CA ALA A 315 -13.70 -10.23 14.55
C ALA A 315 -13.95 -9.72 15.97
N VAL A 316 -13.19 -10.24 16.93
CA VAL A 316 -13.15 -9.71 18.30
C VAL A 316 -12.08 -8.63 18.36
N TYR A 317 -12.53 -7.39 18.58
CA TYR A 317 -11.67 -6.19 18.66
C TYR A 317 -11.59 -5.69 20.10
N LEU A 318 -10.39 -5.41 20.58
CA LEU A 318 -10.14 -4.92 21.94
C LEU A 318 -9.77 -3.43 21.90
N HIS A 319 -10.40 -2.61 22.75
CA HIS A 319 -10.09 -1.19 22.88
C HIS A 319 -10.28 -0.69 24.33
N ASN A 320 -9.21 -0.16 24.94
CA ASN A 320 -9.18 0.32 26.33
C ASN A 320 -9.73 -0.69 27.37
N GLY A 321 -9.41 -1.98 27.17
CA GLY A 321 -9.89 -3.05 28.05
C GLY A 321 -11.33 -3.49 27.77
N GLU A 322 -12.07 -2.77 26.92
CA GLU A 322 -13.40 -3.15 26.47
C GLU A 322 -13.32 -4.03 25.24
N THR A 323 -14.20 -5.02 25.16
CA THR A 323 -14.30 -5.94 24.03
C THR A 323 -15.43 -5.56 23.10
N TYR A 324 -15.17 -5.63 21.80
CA TYR A 324 -16.13 -5.33 20.73
C TYR A 324 -16.17 -6.47 19.72
N ILE A 325 -17.33 -6.68 19.10
CA ILE A 325 -17.47 -7.51 17.90
C ILE A 325 -17.63 -6.60 16.69
N VAL A 326 -16.88 -6.88 15.64
CA VAL A 326 -17.02 -6.19 14.36
C VAL A 326 -18.29 -6.68 13.66
N GLU A 327 -19.21 -5.77 13.38
CA GLU A 327 -20.46 -6.06 12.68
C GLU A 327 -20.30 -5.94 11.17
N ASN A 328 -19.60 -4.90 10.72
CA ASN A 328 -19.40 -4.62 9.31
C ASN A 328 -18.05 -3.94 9.02
N LEU A 329 -17.46 -4.30 7.90
CA LEU A 329 -16.31 -3.64 7.27
C LEU A 329 -16.76 -3.08 5.93
N ASP A 330 -17.04 -1.77 5.88
CA ASP A 330 -17.45 -1.05 4.68
C ASP A 330 -16.21 -0.52 3.95
N LEU A 331 -15.94 -1.09 2.78
CA LEU A 331 -14.76 -0.76 1.97
C LEU A 331 -14.91 0.57 1.21
N ASP A 332 -16.13 0.95 0.86
CA ASP A 332 -16.43 2.16 0.09
C ASP A 332 -16.34 3.41 0.97
N THR A 333 -17.00 3.38 2.14
CA THR A 333 -16.97 4.48 3.10
C THR A 333 -15.77 4.43 4.03
N ARG A 334 -15.01 3.33 4.05
CA ARG A 334 -13.85 3.09 4.92
C ARG A 334 -14.21 3.16 6.41
N ILE A 335 -15.32 2.57 6.76
CA ILE A 335 -15.84 2.53 8.13
C ILE A 335 -15.94 1.08 8.60
N VAL A 336 -15.41 0.84 9.80
CA VAL A 336 -15.61 -0.40 10.55
C VAL A 336 -16.65 -0.13 11.64
N ARG A 337 -17.75 -0.85 11.63
CA ARG A 337 -18.77 -0.77 12.68
C ARG A 337 -18.54 -1.85 13.72
N VAL A 338 -18.52 -1.46 14.99
CA VAL A 338 -18.29 -2.37 16.11
C VAL A 338 -19.37 -2.20 17.17
N ARG A 339 -19.73 -3.30 17.84
CA ARG A 339 -20.68 -3.32 18.95
C ARG A 339 -19.98 -3.85 20.21
N ALA A 340 -20.23 -3.22 21.34
CA ALA A 340 -19.70 -3.69 22.63
C ALA A 340 -20.24 -5.08 22.96
N ALA A 341 -19.37 -5.97 23.45
CA ALA A 341 -19.73 -7.33 23.79
C ALA A 341 -18.75 -7.90 24.82
N GLU A 342 -19.29 -8.70 25.76
CA GLU A 342 -18.48 -9.54 26.65
C GLU A 342 -18.42 -10.94 26.07
N VAL A 343 -17.22 -11.39 25.69
CA VAL A 343 -17.02 -12.69 25.08
C VAL A 343 -15.85 -13.43 25.73
N SER A 344 -15.99 -14.77 25.86
CA SER A 344 -14.95 -15.65 26.40
C SER A 344 -14.10 -16.33 25.31
N TYR A 345 -14.12 -15.78 24.10
CA TYR A 345 -13.39 -16.30 22.93
C TYR A 345 -12.62 -15.20 22.20
N TYR A 346 -11.69 -15.59 21.35
CA TYR A 346 -10.99 -14.72 20.40
C TYR A 346 -11.05 -15.29 18.99
N THR A 347 -10.79 -14.45 18.00
CA THR A 347 -10.79 -14.84 16.59
C THR A 347 -9.38 -14.87 16.02
N LYS A 348 -9.10 -15.84 15.13
CA LYS A 348 -7.84 -16.00 14.41
C LYS A 348 -8.13 -16.16 12.91
N VAL A 349 -7.62 -15.27 12.09
CA VAL A 349 -7.82 -15.25 10.63
C VAL A 349 -7.15 -16.46 9.96
N ARG A 350 -7.86 -17.03 8.97
CA ARG A 350 -7.33 -17.96 7.96
C ARG A 350 -7.15 -17.21 6.65
N ALA A 351 -5.96 -17.26 6.08
CA ALA A 351 -5.62 -16.57 4.84
C ALA A 351 -4.70 -17.42 3.98
N SER A 352 -4.84 -17.26 2.67
CA SER A 352 -3.92 -17.80 1.65
C SER A 352 -3.16 -16.66 0.99
N LYS A 353 -1.97 -16.97 0.49
CA LYS A 353 -1.12 -16.03 -0.22
C LYS A 353 -0.59 -16.64 -1.50
N ASP A 354 -0.41 -15.80 -2.51
CA ASP A 354 0.20 -16.16 -3.78
C ASP A 354 1.16 -15.06 -4.26
N THR A 355 2.16 -15.44 -5.08
CA THR A 355 3.14 -14.51 -5.65
C THR A 355 3.26 -14.68 -7.16
N GLU A 356 3.45 -13.56 -7.86
CA GLU A 356 3.79 -13.50 -9.27
C GLU A 356 5.07 -12.65 -9.41
N ILE A 357 6.08 -13.18 -10.11
CA ILE A 357 7.32 -12.44 -10.42
C ILE A 357 7.05 -11.51 -11.60
N LEU A 358 7.11 -10.20 -11.35
CA LEU A 358 6.90 -9.18 -12.39
C LEU A 358 8.18 -8.79 -13.10
N GLU A 359 9.30 -8.72 -12.35
CA GLU A 359 10.60 -8.29 -12.88
C GLU A 359 11.73 -8.83 -11.99
N ILE A 360 12.80 -9.29 -12.58
CA ILE A 360 14.03 -9.66 -11.88
C ILE A 360 14.99 -8.50 -11.97
N PHE A 361 15.42 -7.96 -10.82
CA PHE A 361 16.37 -6.86 -10.74
C PHE A 361 17.81 -7.35 -10.75
N ASP A 362 18.05 -8.44 -9.99
CA ASP A 362 19.38 -9.02 -9.84
C ASP A 362 19.28 -10.49 -9.45
N GLU A 363 20.32 -11.27 -9.76
CA GLU A 363 20.43 -12.67 -9.37
C GLU A 363 21.89 -13.04 -9.09
N LYS A 364 22.09 -13.92 -8.13
CA LYS A 364 23.44 -14.42 -7.82
C LYS A 364 23.43 -15.86 -7.32
N PRO A 365 24.50 -16.62 -7.62
CA PRO A 365 24.73 -17.90 -6.96
C PRO A 365 25.11 -17.67 -5.48
N VAL A 366 24.52 -18.45 -4.60
CA VAL A 366 24.89 -18.51 -3.17
C VAL A 366 25.06 -19.97 -2.80
N HIS A 367 26.30 -20.43 -2.68
CA HIS A 367 26.64 -21.86 -2.51
C HIS A 367 25.97 -22.75 -3.55
N GLY A 368 25.16 -23.72 -3.14
CA GLY A 368 24.46 -24.65 -4.02
C GLY A 368 23.10 -24.17 -4.53
N THR A 369 22.77 -22.89 -4.38
CA THR A 369 21.49 -22.35 -4.84
C THR A 369 21.63 -21.02 -5.58
N ARG A 370 20.54 -20.57 -6.20
CA ARG A 370 20.37 -19.23 -6.74
C ARG A 370 19.48 -18.41 -5.80
N VAL A 371 19.90 -17.18 -5.56
CA VAL A 371 19.08 -16.18 -4.89
C VAL A 371 18.83 -15.05 -5.88
N CYS A 372 17.57 -14.67 -6.02
CA CYS A 372 17.13 -13.59 -6.89
C CYS A 372 16.51 -12.46 -6.08
N LEU A 373 16.58 -11.25 -6.64
CA LEU A 373 15.91 -10.06 -6.15
C LEU A 373 15.01 -9.52 -7.27
N GLY A 374 13.78 -9.14 -6.96
CA GLY A 374 12.90 -8.62 -7.98
C GLY A 374 11.65 -7.94 -7.45
N ARG A 375 10.80 -7.55 -8.41
CA ARG A 375 9.46 -7.03 -8.13
C ARG A 375 8.47 -8.17 -8.20
N LEU A 376 7.69 -8.28 -7.12
CA LEU A 376 6.67 -9.29 -6.93
C LEU A 376 5.29 -8.63 -6.85
N LYS A 377 4.29 -9.32 -7.39
CA LYS A 377 2.89 -9.06 -7.11
C LYS A 377 2.43 -10.09 -6.08
N VAL A 378 1.99 -9.61 -4.94
CA VAL A 378 1.50 -10.45 -3.84
C VAL A 378 -0.01 -10.34 -3.77
N THR A 379 -0.66 -11.49 -3.70
CA THR A 379 -2.11 -11.61 -3.46
C THR A 379 -2.32 -12.23 -2.09
N ASP A 380 -2.94 -11.50 -1.17
CA ASP A 380 -3.27 -11.94 0.20
C ASP A 380 -4.78 -12.00 0.34
N GLN A 381 -5.32 -13.21 0.49
CA GLN A 381 -6.74 -13.49 0.54
C GLN A 381 -7.14 -13.97 1.93
N VAL A 382 -7.98 -13.23 2.63
CA VAL A 382 -8.62 -13.68 3.85
C VAL A 382 -9.83 -14.54 3.49
N ASN A 383 -9.74 -15.85 3.78
CA ASN A 383 -10.76 -16.85 3.42
C ASN A 383 -11.75 -17.10 4.57
N GLY A 384 -11.40 -16.71 5.79
CA GLY A 384 -12.24 -16.95 6.95
C GLY A 384 -11.50 -16.72 8.26
N TYR A 385 -12.12 -17.14 9.36
CA TYR A 385 -11.51 -17.11 10.68
C TYR A 385 -11.95 -18.28 11.54
N ASP A 386 -11.10 -18.63 12.52
CA ASP A 386 -11.37 -19.60 13.56
C ASP A 386 -11.73 -18.88 14.86
N ILE A 387 -12.69 -19.41 15.58
CA ILE A 387 -13.11 -18.99 16.92
C ILE A 387 -12.47 -19.93 17.94
N TRP A 388 -11.80 -19.37 18.94
CA TRP A 388 -11.07 -20.10 19.97
C TRP A 388 -11.48 -19.66 21.36
N HIS A 389 -11.70 -20.61 22.28
CA HIS A 389 -11.84 -20.29 23.70
C HIS A 389 -10.55 -19.64 24.25
N ILE A 390 -10.74 -18.70 25.19
CA ILE A 390 -9.59 -18.08 25.88
C ILE A 390 -8.97 -19.08 26.84
N HIS A 391 -9.80 -19.81 27.60
CA HIS A 391 -9.35 -20.85 28.54
C HIS A 391 -10.38 -21.99 28.60
N PRO A 392 -9.99 -23.27 28.36
CA PRO A 392 -8.72 -23.67 27.71
C PRO A 392 -8.66 -23.20 26.25
N SER A 393 -7.46 -23.02 25.70
CA SER A 393 -7.29 -22.61 24.30
C SER A 393 -7.67 -23.75 23.35
N GLN A 394 -8.95 -23.85 23.05
CA GLN A 394 -9.56 -24.87 22.18
C GLN A 394 -10.36 -24.19 21.07
N LYS A 395 -10.21 -24.73 19.85
CA LYS A 395 -10.98 -24.25 18.69
C LYS A 395 -12.46 -24.62 18.87
N ILE A 396 -13.33 -23.62 18.73
CA ILE A 396 -14.79 -23.77 18.80
C ILE A 396 -15.36 -24.09 17.42
N SER A 397 -15.06 -23.23 16.44
CA SER A 397 -15.62 -23.32 15.10
C SER A 397 -14.76 -22.56 14.09
N SER A 398 -15.09 -22.73 12.81
CA SER A 398 -14.55 -21.96 11.68
C SER A 398 -15.68 -21.26 10.96
N VAL A 399 -15.42 -20.04 10.52
CA VAL A 399 -16.33 -19.21 9.72
C VAL A 399 -15.65 -18.83 8.43
N GLU A 400 -16.31 -19.02 7.30
CA GLU A 400 -15.84 -18.57 5.99
C GLU A 400 -16.17 -17.09 5.79
N LEU A 401 -15.30 -16.39 5.07
CA LEU A 401 -15.47 -14.98 4.68
C LEU A 401 -15.28 -14.83 3.17
N THR A 402 -16.08 -13.96 2.58
CA THR A 402 -15.95 -13.56 1.18
C THR A 402 -15.49 -12.10 1.15
N LEU A 403 -14.18 -11.90 1.39
CA LEU A 403 -13.55 -10.58 1.29
C LEU A 403 -12.76 -10.50 -0.04
N PRO A 404 -12.65 -9.33 -0.65
CA PRO A 404 -11.81 -9.17 -1.84
C PRO A 404 -10.34 -9.44 -1.49
N PRO A 405 -9.52 -9.94 -2.45
CA PRO A 405 -8.09 -10.11 -2.25
C PRO A 405 -7.41 -8.77 -2.07
N ASN A 406 -6.43 -8.72 -1.19
CA ASN A 406 -5.52 -7.60 -1.07
C ASN A 406 -4.32 -7.83 -1.99
N ILE A 407 -4.25 -7.06 -3.08
CA ILE A 407 -3.23 -7.21 -4.13
C ILE A 407 -2.31 -5.99 -4.09
N PHE A 408 -1.01 -6.22 -4.03
CA PHE A 408 -0.01 -5.16 -4.09
C PHE A 408 1.28 -5.63 -4.74
N GLU A 409 1.99 -4.71 -5.36
CA GLU A 409 3.34 -4.94 -5.86
C GLU A 409 4.36 -4.53 -4.79
N THR A 410 5.44 -5.30 -4.66
CA THR A 410 6.50 -5.05 -3.70
C THR A 410 7.86 -5.55 -4.19
N GLU A 411 8.92 -5.27 -3.45
CA GLU A 411 10.22 -5.90 -3.66
C GLU A 411 10.33 -7.17 -2.79
N GLY A 412 10.96 -8.21 -3.33
CA GLY A 412 11.23 -9.44 -2.61
C GLY A 412 12.47 -10.15 -3.14
N LEU A 413 13.05 -10.96 -2.27
CA LEU A 413 14.06 -11.93 -2.65
C LEU A 413 13.45 -13.33 -2.63
N TRP A 414 13.97 -14.23 -3.47
CA TRP A 414 13.61 -15.64 -3.37
C TRP A 414 14.83 -16.54 -3.58
N ILE A 415 14.74 -17.70 -2.94
CA ILE A 415 15.76 -18.73 -2.91
C ILE A 415 15.21 -19.93 -3.66
N ASP A 416 15.82 -20.29 -4.77
CA ASP A 416 15.45 -21.49 -5.50
C ASP A 416 15.95 -22.74 -4.75
N ILE A 417 15.15 -23.79 -4.69
CA ILE A 417 15.57 -25.05 -4.08
C ILE A 417 15.89 -26.04 -5.18
N PRO A 418 17.17 -26.52 -5.26
CA PRO A 418 17.56 -27.49 -6.29
C PRO A 418 16.75 -28.77 -6.21
N ILE A 419 16.38 -29.30 -7.39
CA ILE A 419 15.57 -30.53 -7.50
C ILE A 419 16.29 -31.76 -6.90
N GLU A 420 17.61 -31.76 -6.94
CA GLU A 420 18.45 -32.82 -6.36
C GLU A 420 18.25 -32.91 -4.85
N ILE A 421 18.20 -31.73 -4.16
CA ILE A 421 17.94 -31.66 -2.72
C ILE A 421 16.48 -32.08 -2.43
N GLN A 422 15.53 -31.69 -3.25
CA GLN A 422 14.14 -32.16 -3.09
C GLN A 422 14.08 -33.69 -3.15
N ARG A 423 14.69 -34.30 -4.16
CA ARG A 423 14.73 -35.76 -4.31
C ARG A 423 15.42 -36.46 -3.16
N GLU A 424 16.48 -35.87 -2.62
CA GLU A 424 17.16 -36.38 -1.43
C GLU A 424 16.22 -36.42 -0.22
N ILE A 425 15.50 -35.31 0.05
CA ILE A 425 14.51 -35.20 1.14
C ILE A 425 13.42 -36.26 1.00
N GLU A 426 12.85 -36.39 -0.21
CA GLU A 426 11.77 -37.34 -0.50
C GLU A 426 12.27 -38.81 -0.38
N SER A 427 13.51 -39.10 -0.78
CA SER A 427 14.12 -40.43 -0.64
C SER A 427 14.35 -40.83 0.83
N GLN A 428 14.56 -39.87 1.70
CA GLN A 428 14.71 -40.06 3.15
C GLN A 428 13.37 -40.02 3.89
N MET A 429 12.25 -39.99 3.18
CA MET A 429 10.90 -39.96 3.74
C MET A 429 10.59 -38.71 4.61
N TYR A 430 11.33 -37.61 4.45
CA TYR A 430 11.03 -36.35 5.10
C TYR A 430 10.00 -35.54 4.32
N HIS A 431 9.32 -34.62 5.01
CA HIS A 431 8.26 -33.81 4.40
C HIS A 431 8.85 -32.57 3.73
N PHE A 432 9.09 -32.62 2.42
CA PHE A 432 9.76 -31.52 1.67
C PHE A 432 9.08 -30.17 1.84
N MET A 433 7.73 -30.08 1.61
CA MET A 433 6.99 -28.83 1.82
C MET A 433 7.12 -28.31 3.25
N GLY A 434 7.13 -29.20 4.24
CA GLY A 434 7.34 -28.84 5.65
C GLY A 434 8.73 -28.27 5.90
N GLY A 435 9.75 -28.79 5.19
CA GLY A 435 11.12 -28.31 5.26
C GLY A 435 11.29 -26.89 4.72
N ILE A 436 10.79 -26.61 3.51
CA ILE A 436 10.88 -25.25 2.93
C ILE A 436 10.04 -24.24 3.69
N HIS A 437 8.90 -24.64 4.25
CA HIS A 437 8.06 -23.81 5.12
C HIS A 437 8.75 -23.47 6.44
N ALA A 438 9.47 -24.44 7.01
CA ALA A 438 10.31 -24.22 8.20
C ALA A 438 11.45 -23.22 7.91
N ILE A 439 12.09 -23.32 6.74
CA ILE A 439 13.12 -22.37 6.29
C ILE A 439 12.57 -20.97 6.15
N GLU A 440 11.40 -20.80 5.53
CA GLU A 440 10.73 -19.51 5.40
C GLU A 440 10.53 -18.85 6.77
N HIS A 441 9.93 -19.58 7.72
CA HIS A 441 9.66 -19.07 9.06
C HIS A 441 10.93 -18.70 9.82
N ALA A 442 11.93 -19.57 9.80
CA ALA A 442 13.19 -19.34 10.49
C ALA A 442 13.94 -18.13 9.88
N ALA A 443 14.02 -18.06 8.55
CA ALA A 443 14.67 -16.95 7.86
C ALA A 443 14.01 -15.59 8.19
N ILE A 444 12.68 -15.49 8.15
CA ILE A 444 11.95 -14.29 8.57
C ILE A 444 12.16 -14.03 10.07
N GLY A 445 12.19 -15.08 10.87
CA GLY A 445 12.40 -14.98 12.32
C GLY A 445 13.71 -14.29 12.69
N ILE A 446 14.78 -14.60 11.96
CA ILE A 446 16.14 -14.06 12.25
C ILE A 446 16.55 -12.92 11.32
N PHE A 447 15.70 -12.54 10.39
CA PHE A 447 15.99 -11.46 9.44
C PHE A 447 16.45 -10.16 10.11
N PRO A 448 15.89 -9.75 11.27
CA PRO A 448 16.35 -8.58 12.00
C PRO A 448 17.81 -8.66 12.48
N LEU A 449 18.44 -9.82 12.50
CA LEU A 449 19.88 -9.92 12.73
C LEU A 449 20.72 -9.33 11.59
N LEU A 450 20.16 -9.16 10.41
CA LEU A 450 20.89 -8.72 9.22
C LEU A 450 20.51 -7.33 8.75
N VAL A 451 19.27 -6.93 9.00
CA VAL A 451 18.69 -5.69 8.48
C VAL A 451 17.78 -5.10 9.55
N MET A 452 17.75 -3.77 9.68
CA MET A 452 16.84 -3.07 10.60
C MET A 452 15.37 -3.27 10.13
N ALA A 453 14.75 -4.31 10.63
CA ALA A 453 13.38 -4.68 10.28
C ALA A 453 12.60 -5.17 11.51
N ASP A 454 11.30 -4.86 11.58
CA ASP A 454 10.35 -5.60 12.40
C ASP A 454 9.84 -6.81 11.59
N ARG A 455 9.46 -7.89 12.27
CA ARG A 455 8.82 -9.04 11.60
C ARG A 455 7.55 -8.69 10.85
N ASN A 456 6.89 -7.58 11.22
CA ASN A 456 5.69 -7.10 10.55
C ASN A 456 6.00 -6.41 9.22
N ASP A 457 7.25 -6.04 9.00
CA ASP A 457 7.70 -5.40 7.77
C ASP A 457 7.98 -6.40 6.65
N LEU A 458 7.89 -7.70 6.97
CA LEU A 458 8.20 -8.81 6.06
C LEU A 458 7.01 -9.75 5.90
N GLY A 459 6.88 -10.30 4.71
CA GLY A 459 6.05 -11.44 4.40
C GLY A 459 6.87 -12.56 3.77
N GLY A 460 6.32 -13.78 3.79
CA GLY A 460 6.94 -14.91 3.12
C GLY A 460 5.93 -15.85 2.52
N ILE A 461 6.40 -16.63 1.57
CA ILE A 461 5.68 -17.73 0.92
C ILE A 461 6.70 -18.79 0.55
N SER A 462 6.44 -20.02 0.90
CA SER A 462 7.17 -21.20 0.43
C SER A 462 6.26 -22.04 -0.47
N THR A 463 6.79 -22.49 -1.59
CA THR A 463 6.04 -23.32 -2.53
C THR A 463 6.91 -24.48 -3.04
N PRO A 464 6.38 -25.72 -3.10
CA PRO A 464 7.10 -26.85 -3.66
C PRO A 464 7.23 -26.79 -5.18
N TYR A 465 6.46 -25.92 -5.82
CA TYR A 465 6.56 -25.62 -7.24
C TYR A 465 5.99 -24.25 -7.56
N HIS A 466 6.82 -23.36 -8.10
CA HIS A 466 6.42 -22.06 -8.62
C HIS A 466 6.57 -22.03 -10.13
N GLN A 467 5.51 -21.69 -10.86
CA GLN A 467 5.49 -21.79 -12.33
C GLN A 467 6.60 -20.98 -13.01
N GLN A 468 6.89 -19.79 -12.52
CA GLN A 468 7.87 -18.89 -13.15
C GLN A 468 9.33 -19.25 -12.79
N THR A 469 9.59 -19.91 -11.66
CA THR A 469 10.93 -20.42 -11.32
C THR A 469 11.17 -21.82 -11.89
N GLY A 470 10.10 -22.55 -12.20
CA GLY A 470 10.16 -23.92 -12.69
C GLY A 470 10.54 -24.96 -11.64
N GLY A 471 10.49 -24.59 -10.35
CA GLY A 471 10.86 -25.44 -9.23
C GLY A 471 10.36 -24.93 -7.89
N ALA A 472 10.84 -25.55 -6.82
CA ALA A 472 10.54 -25.12 -5.46
C ALA A 472 11.27 -23.81 -5.11
N ALA A 473 10.60 -22.93 -4.36
CA ALA A 473 11.17 -21.65 -3.96
C ALA A 473 10.66 -21.17 -2.61
N VAL A 474 11.50 -20.40 -1.91
CA VAL A 474 11.16 -19.67 -0.69
C VAL A 474 11.27 -18.18 -0.98
N PHE A 475 10.14 -17.48 -0.92
CA PHE A 475 10.04 -16.04 -1.11
C PHE A 475 10.02 -15.33 0.22
N ILE A 476 10.78 -14.23 0.34
CA ILE A 476 10.71 -13.26 1.44
C ILE A 476 10.58 -11.88 0.80
N TYR A 477 9.57 -11.12 1.20
CA TYR A 477 9.26 -9.83 0.57
C TYR A 477 8.92 -8.76 1.60
N ASP A 478 9.10 -7.51 1.19
CA ASP A 478 8.71 -6.35 1.99
C ASP A 478 7.18 -6.28 2.08
N ALA A 479 6.63 -6.23 3.29
CA ALA A 479 5.17 -6.16 3.50
C ALA A 479 4.57 -4.78 3.12
N THR A 480 5.41 -3.86 2.66
CA THR A 480 5.02 -2.51 2.25
C THR A 480 4.87 -2.43 0.73
N PRO A 481 3.74 -1.91 0.21
CA PRO A 481 3.60 -1.67 -1.22
C PRO A 481 4.77 -0.86 -1.81
N GLY A 482 5.30 -1.33 -2.93
CA GLY A 482 6.47 -0.75 -3.62
C GLY A 482 7.81 -1.09 -3.00
N GLY A 483 7.85 -1.81 -1.88
CA GLY A 483 9.06 -2.20 -1.16
C GLY A 483 9.69 -1.06 -0.34
N SER A 484 10.21 -1.40 0.82
CA SER A 484 10.97 -0.51 1.72
C SER A 484 12.48 -0.60 1.53
N GLY A 485 12.95 -1.62 0.78
CA GLY A 485 14.37 -1.90 0.52
C GLY A 485 14.99 -2.95 1.43
N LEU A 486 14.20 -3.55 2.34
CA LEU A 486 14.68 -4.58 3.28
C LEU A 486 15.12 -5.84 2.55
N SER A 487 14.31 -6.33 1.61
CA SER A 487 14.63 -7.50 0.80
C SER A 487 15.88 -7.29 -0.07
N ARG A 488 16.10 -6.07 -0.56
CA ARG A 488 17.29 -5.69 -1.31
C ARG A 488 18.55 -5.78 -0.45
N GLU A 489 18.49 -5.25 0.76
CA GLU A 489 19.61 -5.32 1.70
C GLU A 489 19.92 -6.77 2.13
N ALA A 490 18.87 -7.57 2.36
CA ALA A 490 19.05 -8.98 2.67
C ALA A 490 19.58 -9.79 1.49
N PHE A 491 19.24 -9.44 0.26
CA PHE A 491 19.81 -10.07 -0.94
C PHE A 491 21.34 -9.92 -0.95
N HIS A 492 21.87 -8.75 -0.62
CA HIS A 492 23.32 -8.56 -0.51
C HIS A 492 23.95 -9.45 0.57
N LYS A 493 23.22 -9.76 1.64
CA LYS A 493 23.63 -10.59 2.79
C LYS A 493 23.07 -12.03 2.75
N ALA A 494 22.65 -12.53 1.59
CA ALA A 494 21.93 -13.81 1.45
C ALA A 494 22.71 -15.01 2.00
N GLU A 495 24.03 -15.05 1.87
CA GLU A 495 24.88 -16.08 2.46
C GLU A 495 24.78 -16.12 3.99
N LYS A 496 24.83 -14.95 4.63
CA LYS A 496 24.64 -14.83 6.07
C LYS A 496 23.22 -15.21 6.49
N LEU A 497 22.21 -14.83 5.69
CA LEU A 497 20.81 -15.20 5.94
C LEU A 497 20.67 -16.73 6.02
N LEU A 498 21.16 -17.46 5.02
CA LEU A 498 21.08 -18.92 4.99
C LEU A 498 21.86 -19.57 6.14
N SER A 499 23.07 -19.11 6.41
CA SER A 499 23.92 -19.65 7.49
C SER A 499 23.31 -19.42 8.88
N HIS A 500 22.77 -18.23 9.14
CA HIS A 500 22.10 -17.94 10.42
C HIS A 500 20.78 -18.69 10.54
N THR A 501 20.04 -18.88 9.45
CA THR A 501 18.82 -19.69 9.43
C THR A 501 19.12 -21.14 9.83
N LEU A 502 20.15 -21.74 9.24
CA LEU A 502 20.59 -23.08 9.63
C LEU A 502 21.00 -23.13 11.11
N ASN A 503 21.81 -22.18 11.56
CA ASN A 503 22.29 -22.14 12.95
C ASN A 503 21.13 -22.11 13.95
N VAL A 504 20.11 -21.29 13.74
CA VAL A 504 18.95 -21.18 14.65
C VAL A 504 18.15 -22.49 14.68
N ILE A 505 17.98 -23.15 13.54
CA ILE A 505 17.26 -24.43 13.47
C ILE A 505 18.06 -25.54 14.16
N ASP A 506 19.35 -25.65 13.86
CA ASP A 506 20.22 -26.73 14.29
C ASP A 506 20.55 -26.66 15.79
N THR A 507 20.79 -25.46 16.31
CA THR A 507 21.10 -25.24 17.73
C THR A 507 19.91 -25.32 18.68
N CYS A 508 18.68 -25.42 18.15
CA CYS A 508 17.47 -25.55 18.95
C CYS A 508 17.26 -27.01 19.37
N GLY A 509 17.21 -27.28 20.69
CA GLY A 509 17.09 -28.64 21.25
C GLY A 509 15.73 -29.33 21.08
N CYS A 510 14.75 -28.70 20.40
CA CYS A 510 13.45 -29.32 20.15
C CYS A 510 13.54 -30.37 19.02
N GLU A 511 12.72 -31.42 19.07
CA GLU A 511 12.69 -32.48 18.05
C GLU A 511 11.94 -32.07 16.78
N ASN A 512 10.71 -31.60 16.93
CA ASN A 512 9.76 -31.44 15.79
C ASN A 512 9.52 -29.99 15.36
N GLY A 513 10.27 -29.04 15.93
CA GLY A 513 10.06 -27.61 15.74
C GLY A 513 9.32 -26.95 16.90
N CYS A 514 9.61 -25.69 17.16
CA CYS A 514 9.02 -24.89 18.22
C CYS A 514 9.07 -23.40 17.85
N PRO A 515 8.42 -22.51 18.63
CA PRO A 515 8.47 -21.06 18.39
C PRO A 515 9.90 -20.48 18.40
N SER A 516 10.85 -21.15 19.06
CA SER A 516 12.25 -20.72 19.14
C SER A 516 13.08 -21.01 17.88
N CYS A 517 12.50 -21.68 16.88
CA CYS A 517 13.19 -22.00 15.62
C CYS A 517 12.31 -21.86 14.38
N VAL A 518 11.31 -22.72 14.17
CA VAL A 518 10.58 -22.83 12.90
C VAL A 518 9.09 -22.50 12.96
N TYR A 519 8.51 -22.28 14.16
CA TYR A 519 7.10 -21.90 14.26
C TYR A 519 6.94 -20.38 14.22
N SER A 520 6.02 -19.90 13.40
CA SER A 520 5.66 -18.49 13.31
C SER A 520 4.26 -18.25 13.87
N PRO A 521 4.07 -17.26 14.77
CA PRO A 521 2.75 -16.90 15.26
C PRO A 521 1.84 -16.27 14.18
N LYS A 522 2.43 -15.88 13.04
CA LYS A 522 1.74 -15.25 11.91
C LYS A 522 1.38 -16.22 10.79
N CYS A 523 1.73 -17.48 10.92
CA CYS A 523 1.45 -18.47 9.90
C CYS A 523 -0.06 -18.65 9.69
N GLY A 524 -0.54 -18.35 8.49
CA GLY A 524 -1.94 -18.52 8.08
C GLY A 524 -2.39 -19.98 8.03
N ALA A 525 -1.44 -20.91 7.80
CA ALA A 525 -1.64 -22.35 7.77
C ALA A 525 -1.49 -23.02 9.15
N GLY A 526 -1.31 -22.24 10.23
CA GLY A 526 -1.17 -22.76 11.59
C GLY A 526 0.09 -23.60 11.82
N ASN A 527 1.18 -23.31 11.13
CA ASN A 527 2.47 -24.02 11.14
C ASN A 527 2.35 -25.49 10.66
N LYS A 528 1.52 -25.73 9.65
CA LYS A 528 1.34 -27.07 9.07
C LYS A 528 1.35 -26.99 7.55
N PRO A 529 2.10 -27.90 6.87
CA PRO A 529 3.08 -28.80 7.43
C PRO A 529 4.36 -28.08 7.87
N ILE A 530 5.07 -28.58 8.86
CA ILE A 530 6.42 -28.16 9.26
C ILE A 530 7.27 -29.43 9.50
N ASP A 531 8.51 -29.41 8.99
CA ASP A 531 9.50 -30.46 9.21
C ASP A 531 10.88 -29.82 9.45
N LYS A 532 11.29 -29.84 10.72
CA LYS A 532 12.57 -29.26 11.16
C LYS A 532 13.76 -30.01 10.56
N THR A 533 13.69 -31.34 10.53
CA THR A 533 14.79 -32.20 10.01
C THR A 533 14.97 -31.97 8.53
N ALA A 534 13.89 -31.95 7.75
CA ALA A 534 13.93 -31.61 6.33
C ALA A 534 14.57 -30.22 6.10
N ALA A 535 14.20 -29.21 6.88
CA ALA A 535 14.80 -27.89 6.78
C ALA A 535 16.31 -27.88 7.01
N THR A 536 16.79 -28.62 8.03
CA THR A 536 18.23 -28.77 8.31
C THR A 536 18.96 -29.47 7.15
N VAL A 537 18.39 -30.53 6.57
CA VAL A 537 18.99 -31.26 5.45
C VAL A 537 19.01 -30.37 4.19
N ILE A 538 17.93 -29.64 3.89
CA ILE A 538 17.87 -28.72 2.74
C ILE A 538 18.95 -27.63 2.86
N LEU A 539 19.05 -26.96 4.01
CA LEU A 539 20.02 -25.88 4.22
C LEU A 539 21.47 -26.40 4.21
N ASN A 540 21.74 -27.58 4.78
CA ASN A 540 23.04 -28.21 4.68
C ASN A 540 23.38 -28.58 3.24
N GLY A 541 22.42 -29.10 2.48
CA GLY A 541 22.58 -29.41 1.05
C GLY A 541 22.93 -28.16 0.24
N ILE A 542 22.28 -27.03 0.51
CA ILE A 542 22.59 -25.75 -0.11
C ILE A 542 23.99 -25.25 0.28
N LEU A 543 24.30 -25.20 1.58
CA LEU A 543 25.52 -24.56 2.09
C LEU A 543 26.80 -25.37 1.84
N LYS A 544 26.70 -26.70 1.75
CA LYS A 544 27.86 -27.61 1.50
C LYS A 544 28.20 -27.73 0.01
N ASN A 545 27.24 -27.53 -0.89
CA ASN A 545 27.46 -27.64 -2.33
C ASN A 545 28.11 -26.39 -2.88
N ARG A 546 29.21 -26.54 -3.62
CA ARG A 546 29.78 -25.46 -4.43
C ARG A 546 28.98 -25.31 -5.71
N ALA A 547 28.74 -24.07 -6.11
CA ALA A 547 27.98 -23.60 -7.24
C ALA A 547 27.59 -24.66 -8.31
N VAL A 548 26.33 -25.02 -8.35
CA VAL A 548 25.76 -25.81 -9.46
C VAL A 548 25.64 -24.88 -10.66
N PRO A 549 26.10 -25.30 -11.87
CA PRO A 549 25.90 -24.49 -13.08
C PRO A 549 24.41 -24.30 -13.34
N PHE A 550 24.00 -23.07 -13.41
CA PHE A 550 22.61 -22.64 -13.50
C PHE A 550 22.00 -23.06 -14.86
N ARG A 551 20.97 -23.87 -14.86
CA ARG A 551 20.14 -24.19 -16.03
C ARG A 551 18.72 -23.72 -15.79
N ALA A 552 18.33 -22.76 -16.54
CA ALA A 552 17.05 -22.16 -16.87
C ALA A 552 16.87 -20.73 -16.37
N LYS A 553 16.69 -19.81 -17.32
CA LYS A 553 16.11 -18.49 -17.05
C LYS A 553 14.66 -18.72 -16.62
N PRO A 554 14.18 -18.01 -15.59
CA PRO A 554 12.76 -18.03 -15.28
C PRO A 554 11.96 -17.68 -16.55
N VAL A 555 10.95 -18.44 -16.84
CA VAL A 555 9.97 -18.07 -17.85
C VAL A 555 9.14 -16.96 -17.24
N LEU A 556 9.56 -15.72 -17.44
CA LEU A 556 8.66 -14.59 -17.25
C LEU A 556 7.50 -14.85 -18.20
N LEU A 557 6.32 -15.05 -17.67
CA LEU A 557 5.11 -15.03 -18.47
C LEU A 557 5.10 -13.65 -19.12
N GLU A 558 5.49 -13.60 -20.40
CA GLU A 558 5.31 -12.38 -21.18
C GLU A 558 3.86 -11.95 -20.98
N ASN A 559 3.69 -10.75 -20.50
CA ASN A 559 2.39 -10.13 -20.43
C ASN A 559 1.86 -10.09 -21.87
N ARG A 560 1.03 -11.09 -22.24
CA ARG A 560 0.39 -11.18 -23.57
C ARG A 560 -0.61 -10.05 -23.83
N GLN A 561 -0.48 -8.94 -23.11
CA GLN A 561 -1.26 -7.72 -23.34
C GLN A 561 -0.53 -6.65 -24.14
N SER A 562 0.71 -6.88 -24.60
CA SER A 562 1.43 -5.85 -25.36
C SER A 562 2.05 -6.36 -26.66
N GLN A 563 1.42 -7.27 -27.36
CA GLN A 563 1.69 -7.51 -28.79
C GLN A 563 0.47 -8.18 -29.45
N LYS A 564 -0.65 -7.47 -29.47
CA LYS A 564 -1.39 -7.39 -30.72
C LYS A 564 -0.84 -6.13 -31.38
N ASP A 565 0.19 -6.28 -32.17
CA ASP A 565 0.34 -5.49 -33.36
C ASP A 565 -0.91 -5.78 -34.19
N ALA A 566 -1.97 -5.04 -33.87
CA ALA A 566 -3.15 -5.00 -34.68
C ALA A 566 -2.68 -4.39 -36.01
N GLU A 567 -2.73 -5.19 -37.05
CA GLU A 567 -2.82 -4.70 -38.40
C GLU A 567 -3.67 -3.44 -38.40
N ASN A 568 -3.06 -2.35 -38.86
CA ASN A 568 -3.63 -1.02 -38.92
C ASN A 568 -4.69 -0.97 -40.03
N THR A 569 -5.76 -1.74 -39.89
CA THR A 569 -6.97 -1.60 -40.68
C THR A 569 -7.72 -0.42 -40.10
N GLU A 570 -7.76 0.69 -40.81
CA GLU A 570 -8.57 1.86 -40.45
C GLU A 570 -10.01 1.41 -40.18
N LYS A 571 -10.42 1.48 -38.91
CA LYS A 571 -11.78 1.14 -38.54
C LYS A 571 -12.75 2.11 -39.17
N TYR A 572 -13.81 1.58 -39.74
CA TYR A 572 -14.92 2.30 -40.30
C TYR A 572 -15.74 2.96 -39.18
N TYR A 573 -15.78 4.30 -39.15
CA TYR A 573 -16.46 5.05 -38.10
C TYR A 573 -17.39 6.10 -38.64
N GLY A 574 -18.39 6.50 -37.85
CA GLY A 574 -19.23 7.66 -38.09
C GLY A 574 -19.20 8.61 -36.91
N VAL A 575 -19.42 9.90 -37.16
CA VAL A 575 -19.52 10.94 -36.12
C VAL A 575 -20.91 11.51 -36.13
N LEU A 576 -21.64 11.44 -35.01
CA LEU A 576 -23.01 11.82 -34.88
C LEU A 576 -23.18 12.98 -33.90
N ASP A 577 -24.08 13.92 -34.25
CA ASP A 577 -24.62 14.96 -33.38
C ASP A 577 -26.10 15.18 -33.69
N VAL A 578 -26.90 15.54 -32.66
CA VAL A 578 -28.34 15.69 -32.76
C VAL A 578 -28.79 17.00 -32.14
N GLU A 579 -29.60 17.77 -32.90
CA GLU A 579 -30.23 18.99 -32.41
C GLU A 579 -31.72 18.80 -32.09
N THR A 580 -32.22 19.48 -31.07
CA THR A 580 -33.57 19.25 -30.52
C THR A 580 -34.58 20.32 -30.90
N ARG A 581 -35.87 19.97 -30.83
CA ARG A 581 -37.01 20.88 -31.06
C ARG A 581 -37.37 21.65 -29.81
N ARG A 582 -37.17 21.06 -28.64
CA ARG A 582 -37.54 21.60 -27.31
C ARG A 582 -36.35 21.68 -26.38
N SER A 583 -36.35 22.70 -25.54
CA SER A 583 -35.32 22.86 -24.52
C SER A 583 -35.55 21.95 -23.30
N ALA A 584 -34.54 21.83 -22.46
CA ALA A 584 -34.67 21.12 -21.19
C ALA A 584 -35.74 21.73 -20.28
N GLU A 585 -35.90 23.05 -20.30
CA GLU A 585 -36.94 23.76 -19.53
C GLU A 585 -38.35 23.40 -20.02
N GLU A 586 -38.55 23.32 -21.35
CA GLU A 586 -39.83 22.99 -21.96
C GLU A 586 -40.30 21.56 -21.71
N VAL A 587 -39.38 20.63 -21.37
CA VAL A 587 -39.68 19.22 -21.09
C VAL A 587 -39.57 18.84 -19.61
N GLY A 588 -39.19 19.78 -18.71
CA GLY A 588 -39.10 19.58 -17.28
C GLY A 588 -37.73 19.11 -16.78
N GLY A 589 -36.67 19.27 -17.57
CA GLY A 589 -35.27 18.99 -17.17
C GLY A 589 -34.52 18.10 -18.14
N TRP A 590 -33.19 18.07 -17.98
CA TRP A 590 -32.27 17.26 -18.82
C TRP A 590 -32.51 15.74 -18.75
N HIS A 591 -33.12 15.25 -17.68
CA HIS A 591 -33.50 13.84 -17.51
C HIS A 591 -34.70 13.41 -18.35
N HIS A 592 -35.34 14.34 -19.05
CA HIS A 592 -36.40 14.09 -20.00
C HIS A 592 -35.97 14.40 -21.44
N ALA A 593 -34.71 14.14 -21.80
CA ALA A 593 -34.18 14.33 -23.14
C ALA A 593 -34.96 13.53 -24.21
N ASP A 594 -35.52 12.39 -23.83
CA ASP A 594 -36.43 11.56 -24.63
C ASP A 594 -37.66 12.31 -25.16
N ARG A 595 -38.04 13.41 -24.50
CA ARG A 595 -39.23 14.25 -24.90
C ARG A 595 -38.87 15.46 -25.73
N MET A 596 -37.59 15.72 -25.99
CA MET A 596 -37.16 16.94 -26.68
C MET A 596 -37.46 16.92 -28.17
N GLY A 597 -37.54 15.76 -28.82
CA GLY A 597 -37.76 15.60 -30.27
C GLY A 597 -36.58 16.10 -31.10
N ILE A 598 -36.42 15.59 -32.29
CA ILE A 598 -35.28 15.86 -33.18
C ILE A 598 -35.62 16.97 -34.17
N SER A 599 -34.87 18.06 -34.23
CA SER A 599 -34.94 19.06 -35.29
C SER A 599 -34.12 18.63 -36.51
N CYS A 600 -32.91 18.17 -36.31
CA CYS A 600 -32.08 17.45 -37.28
C CYS A 600 -31.06 16.58 -36.58
N ALA A 601 -30.55 15.58 -37.29
CA ALA A 601 -29.35 14.83 -36.94
C ALA A 601 -28.38 14.83 -38.13
N VAL A 602 -27.08 14.97 -37.85
CA VAL A 602 -26.04 14.92 -38.87
C VAL A 602 -25.05 13.82 -38.54
N LEU A 603 -24.80 12.93 -39.50
CA LEU A 603 -23.86 11.83 -39.42
C LEU A 603 -22.77 12.02 -40.48
N TYR A 604 -21.51 12.12 -40.04
CA TYR A 604 -20.36 11.96 -40.92
C TYR A 604 -20.01 10.47 -41.03
N ASP A 605 -19.83 10.01 -42.26
CA ASP A 605 -19.42 8.64 -42.57
C ASP A 605 -17.97 8.64 -43.11
N SER A 606 -17.08 7.93 -42.45
CA SER A 606 -15.64 7.92 -42.77
C SER A 606 -15.31 7.13 -44.06
N ARG A 607 -16.17 6.21 -44.50
CA ARG A 607 -15.97 5.43 -45.74
C ARG A 607 -16.35 6.22 -46.96
N GLU A 608 -17.45 7.01 -46.86
CA GLU A 608 -17.95 7.84 -47.95
C GLU A 608 -17.35 9.25 -47.93
N ASP A 609 -16.65 9.61 -46.86
CA ASP A 609 -16.09 10.93 -46.56
C ASP A 609 -17.12 12.05 -46.78
N ARG A 610 -18.33 11.83 -46.27
CA ARG A 610 -19.42 12.80 -46.44
C ARG A 610 -20.35 12.86 -45.25
N PHE A 611 -21.08 13.99 -45.15
CA PHE A 611 -22.11 14.23 -44.13
C PHE A 611 -23.48 13.85 -44.68
N PHE A 612 -24.27 13.14 -43.86
CA PHE A 612 -25.64 12.76 -44.11
C PHE A 612 -26.54 13.54 -43.16
N GLU A 613 -27.61 14.08 -43.69
CA GLU A 613 -28.57 14.91 -42.97
C GLU A 613 -29.86 14.11 -42.78
N PHE A 614 -30.42 14.11 -41.58
CA PHE A 614 -31.64 13.40 -41.24
C PHE A 614 -32.57 14.31 -40.46
N LEU A 615 -33.83 14.28 -40.79
CA LEU A 615 -34.91 14.87 -40.01
C LEU A 615 -35.55 13.80 -39.12
N GLN A 616 -36.48 14.19 -38.24
CA GLN A 616 -37.13 13.23 -37.35
C GLN A 616 -37.87 12.11 -38.10
N GLU A 617 -38.42 12.39 -39.28
CA GLU A 617 -39.07 11.42 -40.17
C GLU A 617 -38.07 10.38 -40.74
N ASP A 618 -36.79 10.71 -40.82
CA ASP A 618 -35.74 9.87 -41.41
C ASP A 618 -35.02 9.03 -40.35
N ILE A 619 -35.50 8.97 -39.11
CA ILE A 619 -34.83 8.31 -37.99
C ILE A 619 -34.56 6.84 -38.25
N TYR A 620 -35.41 6.13 -38.95
CA TYR A 620 -35.22 4.75 -39.34
C TYR A 620 -33.99 4.57 -40.21
N ASP A 621 -33.80 5.44 -41.20
CA ASP A 621 -32.65 5.40 -42.09
C ASP A 621 -31.36 5.80 -41.36
N LEU A 622 -31.41 6.73 -40.43
CA LEU A 622 -30.30 7.04 -39.55
C LEU A 622 -29.87 5.81 -38.73
N ILE A 623 -30.79 5.12 -38.07
CA ILE A 623 -30.48 3.93 -37.28
C ILE A 623 -29.91 2.80 -38.13
N LYS A 624 -30.49 2.60 -39.32
CA LYS A 624 -29.98 1.64 -40.29
C LYS A 624 -28.54 1.96 -40.73
N HIS A 625 -28.21 3.24 -40.84
CA HIS A 625 -26.86 3.70 -41.16
C HIS A 625 -25.90 3.44 -39.98
N LEU A 626 -26.28 3.85 -38.74
CA LEU A 626 -25.50 3.64 -37.54
C LEU A 626 -25.13 2.18 -37.30
N ARG A 627 -26.02 1.23 -37.57
CA ARG A 627 -25.79 -0.22 -37.42
C ARG A 627 -24.74 -0.79 -38.38
N ARG A 628 -24.33 -0.08 -39.40
CA ARG A 628 -23.32 -0.48 -40.39
C ARG A 628 -21.91 -0.03 -39.97
N LEU A 629 -21.84 0.91 -39.02
CA LEU A 629 -20.59 1.46 -38.57
C LEU A 629 -19.89 0.51 -37.57
N GLU A 630 -18.57 0.41 -37.66
CA GLU A 630 -17.75 -0.33 -36.67
C GLU A 630 -17.56 0.47 -35.37
N MET A 631 -17.76 1.80 -35.45
CA MET A 631 -17.70 2.68 -34.30
C MET A 631 -18.49 3.97 -34.55
N VAL A 632 -19.29 4.40 -33.56
CA VAL A 632 -19.94 5.69 -33.54
C VAL A 632 -19.18 6.60 -32.58
N VAL A 633 -18.83 7.80 -33.03
CA VAL A 633 -18.12 8.81 -32.22
C VAL A 633 -19.07 9.98 -31.98
N GLY A 634 -19.06 10.51 -30.76
CA GLY A 634 -19.83 11.72 -30.43
C GLY A 634 -19.30 12.43 -29.22
N PHE A 635 -19.92 13.55 -28.88
CA PHE A 635 -19.60 14.35 -27.71
C PHE A 635 -20.80 14.43 -26.76
N ASN A 636 -20.74 13.71 -25.64
CA ASN A 636 -21.86 13.47 -24.71
C ASN A 636 -22.98 12.60 -25.30
N ILE A 637 -22.70 11.89 -26.37
CA ILE A 637 -23.65 11.16 -27.20
C ILE A 637 -24.43 10.11 -26.39
N LYS A 638 -23.77 9.37 -25.49
CA LYS A 638 -24.41 8.32 -24.68
C LYS A 638 -25.45 8.88 -23.72
N LYS A 639 -25.21 10.06 -23.16
CA LYS A 639 -26.09 10.68 -22.15
C LYS A 639 -27.09 11.67 -22.69
N PHE A 640 -26.95 12.09 -23.93
CA PHE A 640 -27.84 13.08 -24.53
C PHE A 640 -28.43 12.60 -25.87
N ASP A 641 -27.64 12.51 -26.93
CA ASP A 641 -28.14 12.22 -28.27
C ASP A 641 -28.91 10.90 -28.34
N TYR A 642 -28.39 9.84 -27.73
CA TYR A 642 -29.05 8.54 -27.68
C TYR A 642 -30.36 8.57 -26.89
N GLN A 643 -30.49 9.43 -25.88
CA GLN A 643 -31.75 9.59 -25.16
C GLN A 643 -32.78 10.32 -26.02
N VAL A 644 -32.36 11.37 -26.75
CA VAL A 644 -33.24 12.09 -27.69
C VAL A 644 -33.73 11.17 -28.80
N LEU A 645 -32.83 10.37 -29.39
CA LEU A 645 -33.14 9.39 -30.43
C LEU A 645 -34.08 8.29 -29.90
N GLY A 646 -33.82 7.78 -28.68
CA GLY A 646 -34.64 6.77 -28.01
C GLY A 646 -36.07 7.23 -27.71
N GLY A 647 -36.27 8.53 -27.52
CA GLY A 647 -37.62 9.11 -27.39
C GLY A 647 -38.42 9.16 -28.72
N CYS A 648 -37.74 9.02 -29.86
CA CYS A 648 -38.36 9.05 -31.18
C CYS A 648 -38.45 7.66 -31.84
N TYR A 649 -37.62 6.72 -31.46
CA TYR A 649 -37.59 5.36 -32.03
C TYR A 649 -37.11 4.35 -31.00
N ASP A 650 -37.82 3.23 -30.88
CA ASP A 650 -37.49 2.14 -29.96
C ASP A 650 -36.32 1.31 -30.49
N PHE A 651 -35.11 1.64 -30.02
CA PHE A 651 -33.87 0.95 -30.37
C PHE A 651 -32.89 0.97 -29.19
N ASP A 652 -32.20 -0.15 -28.97
CA ASP A 652 -31.16 -0.23 -27.95
C ASP A 652 -29.84 0.37 -28.45
N PHE A 653 -29.65 1.66 -28.22
CA PHE A 653 -28.45 2.39 -28.57
C PHE A 653 -27.21 1.95 -27.80
N SER A 654 -27.38 1.23 -26.67
CA SER A 654 -26.22 0.68 -25.90
C SER A 654 -25.52 -0.44 -26.67
N SER A 655 -26.19 -1.06 -27.65
CA SER A 655 -25.63 -2.09 -28.53
C SER A 655 -24.63 -1.56 -29.57
N LEU A 656 -24.60 -0.22 -29.78
CA LEU A 656 -23.69 0.39 -30.76
C LEU A 656 -22.28 0.56 -30.15
N PRO A 657 -21.22 0.15 -30.88
CA PRO A 657 -19.84 0.42 -30.45
C PRO A 657 -19.59 1.93 -30.44
N THR A 658 -19.65 2.56 -29.27
CA THR A 658 -19.68 4.03 -29.17
C THR A 658 -18.51 4.58 -28.39
N LEU A 659 -17.79 5.55 -28.97
CA LEU A 659 -16.77 6.36 -28.33
C LEU A 659 -17.37 7.73 -28.01
N ASP A 660 -17.52 8.02 -26.71
CA ASP A 660 -17.98 9.34 -26.23
C ASP A 660 -16.78 10.14 -25.73
N ILE A 661 -16.42 11.20 -26.47
CA ILE A 661 -15.26 12.04 -26.15
C ILE A 661 -15.42 12.70 -24.77
N LEU A 662 -16.62 13.14 -24.40
CA LEU A 662 -16.83 13.78 -23.09
C LEU A 662 -16.70 12.78 -21.93
N GLU A 663 -17.09 11.54 -22.13
CA GLU A 663 -16.89 10.47 -21.12
C GLU A 663 -15.40 10.24 -20.86
N HIS A 664 -14.57 10.15 -21.91
CA HIS A 664 -13.11 10.07 -21.79
C HIS A 664 -12.51 11.27 -21.05
N VAL A 665 -12.96 12.48 -21.39
CA VAL A 665 -12.54 13.71 -20.70
C VAL A 665 -12.89 13.65 -19.21
N TYR A 666 -14.11 13.23 -18.88
CA TYR A 666 -14.59 13.15 -17.51
C TYR A 666 -13.85 12.13 -16.67
N GLN A 667 -13.50 10.97 -17.24
CA GLN A 667 -12.72 9.93 -16.55
C GLN A 667 -11.36 10.43 -16.08
N HIS A 668 -10.71 11.32 -16.83
CA HIS A 668 -9.40 11.87 -16.49
C HIS A 668 -9.46 13.11 -15.59
N LEU A 669 -10.45 13.97 -15.78
CA LEU A 669 -10.53 15.28 -15.13
C LEU A 669 -11.47 15.32 -13.91
N ASN A 670 -12.44 14.38 -13.80
CA ASN A 670 -13.56 14.42 -12.84
C ASN A 670 -14.41 15.71 -12.93
N TYR A 671 -14.35 16.39 -14.06
CA TYR A 671 -15.26 17.49 -14.41
C TYR A 671 -15.45 17.56 -15.94
N ARG A 672 -16.52 18.21 -16.37
CA ARG A 672 -16.86 18.32 -17.79
C ARG A 672 -16.16 19.51 -18.43
N LEU A 673 -15.71 19.36 -19.67
CA LEU A 673 -15.33 20.45 -20.57
C LEU A 673 -16.37 20.56 -21.69
N SER A 674 -16.60 21.76 -22.20
CA SER A 674 -17.44 21.93 -23.37
C SER A 674 -16.70 21.58 -24.65
N LEU A 675 -17.44 21.20 -25.68
CA LEU A 675 -16.92 20.97 -27.04
C LEU A 675 -16.10 22.19 -27.53
N ASP A 676 -16.67 23.40 -27.34
CA ASP A 676 -16.01 24.66 -27.71
C ASP A 676 -14.67 24.88 -26.99
N SER A 677 -14.62 24.59 -25.71
CA SER A 677 -13.36 24.70 -24.93
C SER A 677 -12.24 23.76 -25.44
N LEU A 678 -12.61 22.53 -25.80
CA LEU A 678 -11.67 21.58 -26.40
C LEU A 678 -11.26 21.95 -27.81
N ALA A 679 -12.24 22.37 -28.62
CA ALA A 679 -12.01 22.82 -29.99
C ALA A 679 -11.06 24.03 -30.04
N LYS A 680 -11.30 25.01 -29.19
CA LYS A 680 -10.48 26.22 -29.11
C LYS A 680 -9.03 25.88 -28.71
N ALA A 681 -8.85 25.03 -27.74
CA ALA A 681 -7.52 24.68 -27.26
C ALA A 681 -6.77 23.71 -28.20
N THR A 682 -7.49 22.78 -28.86
CA THR A 682 -6.88 21.69 -29.64
C THR A 682 -6.77 22.03 -31.13
N LEU A 683 -7.81 22.67 -31.69
CA LEU A 683 -7.96 22.92 -33.14
C LEU A 683 -7.84 24.40 -33.48
N GLU A 684 -7.69 25.28 -32.50
CA GLU A 684 -7.72 26.74 -32.64
C GLU A 684 -9.02 27.26 -33.33
N THR A 685 -10.11 26.51 -33.22
CA THR A 685 -11.40 26.76 -33.83
C THR A 685 -12.44 27.04 -32.76
N GLN A 686 -13.39 27.94 -33.04
CA GLN A 686 -14.50 28.23 -32.15
C GLN A 686 -15.83 27.69 -32.73
N LYS A 687 -16.72 27.28 -31.82
CA LYS A 687 -18.09 26.88 -32.16
C LYS A 687 -18.86 28.08 -32.72
N SER A 688 -19.67 27.87 -33.76
CA SER A 688 -20.38 28.94 -34.50
C SER A 688 -21.57 29.53 -33.75
N GLY A 689 -21.93 29.03 -32.53
CA GLY A 689 -23.08 29.56 -31.77
C GLY A 689 -23.19 28.98 -30.37
N ASP A 690 -24.14 29.49 -29.59
CA ASP A 690 -24.48 28.95 -28.27
C ASP A 690 -25.46 27.77 -28.42
N GLY A 691 -25.51 26.87 -27.40
CA GLY A 691 -26.38 25.69 -27.40
C GLY A 691 -27.90 25.99 -27.51
N LEU A 692 -28.34 27.26 -27.53
CA LEU A 692 -29.73 27.70 -27.70
C LEU A 692 -29.99 28.20 -29.12
N LEU A 693 -28.98 28.27 -29.96
CA LEU A 693 -29.11 28.77 -31.34
C LEU A 693 -30.05 27.87 -32.15
N ALA A 694 -29.83 26.55 -32.10
CA ALA A 694 -30.65 25.59 -32.84
C ALA A 694 -32.14 25.67 -32.45
N LEU A 695 -32.45 25.85 -31.16
CA LEU A 695 -33.82 26.02 -30.67
C LEU A 695 -34.49 27.33 -31.19
N ARG A 696 -33.73 28.43 -31.24
CA ARG A 696 -34.23 29.71 -31.81
C ARG A 696 -34.52 29.59 -33.31
N LEU A 697 -33.61 28.94 -34.05
CA LEU A 697 -33.76 28.69 -35.47
C LEU A 697 -34.95 27.76 -35.77
N TRP A 698 -35.16 26.73 -34.90
CA TRP A 698 -36.31 25.82 -35.01
C TRP A 698 -37.65 26.58 -34.87
N LYS A 699 -37.76 27.44 -33.89
CA LYS A 699 -38.96 28.29 -33.71
C LYS A 699 -39.21 29.23 -34.90
N GLN A 700 -38.14 29.60 -35.63
CA GLN A 700 -38.19 30.41 -36.86
C GLN A 700 -38.36 29.60 -38.15
N ARG A 701 -38.44 28.25 -38.06
CA ARG A 701 -38.49 27.29 -39.18
C ARG A 701 -37.30 27.39 -40.15
N ARG A 702 -36.11 27.77 -39.65
CA ARG A 702 -34.86 27.93 -40.43
C ARG A 702 -34.07 26.64 -40.40
N ILE A 703 -34.63 25.54 -40.95
CA ILE A 703 -34.08 24.18 -40.82
C ILE A 703 -32.69 24.07 -41.44
N ARG A 704 -32.42 24.67 -42.58
CA ARG A 704 -31.10 24.62 -43.23
C ARG A 704 -30.00 25.16 -42.36
N GLU A 705 -30.22 26.22 -41.61
CA GLU A 705 -29.22 26.82 -40.72
C GLU A 705 -29.01 25.98 -39.46
N ILE A 706 -30.00 25.20 -39.01
CA ILE A 706 -29.81 24.22 -37.94
C ILE A 706 -28.91 23.09 -38.45
N ILE A 707 -29.12 22.60 -39.67
CA ILE A 707 -28.29 21.55 -40.29
C ILE A 707 -26.86 22.04 -40.47
N GLU A 708 -26.64 23.27 -40.92
CA GLU A 708 -25.31 23.86 -41.06
C GLU A 708 -24.60 23.96 -39.68
N TYR A 709 -25.33 24.35 -38.65
CA TYR A 709 -24.83 24.42 -37.28
C TYR A 709 -24.47 23.04 -36.75
N CYS A 710 -25.37 22.04 -36.84
CA CYS A 710 -25.13 20.65 -36.44
C CYS A 710 -23.93 20.03 -37.22
N THR A 711 -23.84 20.30 -38.53
CA THR A 711 -22.72 19.88 -39.38
C THR A 711 -21.38 20.45 -38.89
N SER A 712 -21.37 21.69 -38.41
CA SER A 712 -20.19 22.30 -37.83
C SER A 712 -19.75 21.56 -36.55
N ASP A 713 -20.70 21.19 -35.68
CA ASP A 713 -20.41 20.44 -34.44
C ASP A 713 -19.91 19.03 -34.72
N VAL A 714 -20.50 18.32 -35.71
CA VAL A 714 -19.99 17.02 -36.17
C VAL A 714 -18.58 17.15 -36.73
N ARG A 715 -18.27 18.19 -37.49
CA ARG A 715 -16.95 18.46 -38.05
C ARG A 715 -15.92 18.68 -36.93
N ILE A 716 -16.25 19.53 -35.97
CA ILE A 716 -15.39 19.78 -34.80
C ILE A 716 -15.14 18.47 -34.02
N THR A 717 -16.18 17.70 -33.76
CA THR A 717 -16.09 16.41 -33.06
C THR A 717 -15.21 15.40 -33.81
N ARG A 718 -15.37 15.31 -35.15
CA ARG A 718 -14.54 14.50 -36.04
C ARG A 718 -13.06 14.92 -35.95
N ASP A 719 -12.81 16.21 -36.06
CA ASP A 719 -11.44 16.73 -36.10
C ASP A 719 -10.72 16.55 -34.74
N LEU A 720 -11.45 16.69 -33.62
CA LEU A 720 -10.94 16.33 -32.27
C LEU A 720 -10.66 14.84 -32.18
N PHE A 721 -11.52 13.98 -32.67
CA PHE A 721 -11.28 12.53 -32.70
C PHE A 721 -10.04 12.18 -33.51
N LEU A 722 -9.89 12.72 -34.72
CA LEU A 722 -8.73 12.48 -35.57
C LEU A 722 -7.45 13.03 -34.96
N TYR A 723 -7.51 14.22 -34.35
CA TYR A 723 -6.37 14.78 -33.63
C TYR A 723 -5.95 13.87 -32.47
N GLY A 724 -6.90 13.41 -31.66
CA GLY A 724 -6.65 12.51 -30.55
C GLY A 724 -6.11 11.15 -31.00
N ARG A 725 -6.64 10.55 -32.08
CA ARG A 725 -6.10 9.33 -32.70
C ARG A 725 -4.65 9.48 -33.14
N LYS A 726 -4.34 10.59 -33.80
CA LYS A 726 -3.00 10.85 -34.35
C LYS A 726 -1.97 11.15 -33.27
N ASN A 727 -2.35 11.95 -32.27
CA ASN A 727 -1.40 12.52 -31.30
C ASN A 727 -1.41 11.79 -29.95
N GLY A 728 -2.45 11.00 -29.63
CA GLY A 728 -2.62 10.35 -28.32
C GLY A 728 -3.05 11.31 -27.19
N TYR A 729 -3.39 12.54 -27.50
CA TYR A 729 -3.89 13.52 -26.55
C TYR A 729 -4.78 14.58 -27.22
N LEU A 730 -5.62 15.24 -26.41
CA LEU A 730 -6.28 16.50 -26.75
C LEU A 730 -5.65 17.63 -25.93
N LEU A 731 -5.85 18.88 -26.33
CA LEU A 731 -5.45 20.05 -25.55
C LEU A 731 -6.64 20.67 -24.83
N PHE A 732 -6.40 21.18 -23.62
CA PHE A 732 -7.38 21.99 -22.90
C PHE A 732 -6.69 23.05 -22.04
N THR A 733 -7.40 24.11 -21.70
CA THR A 733 -6.92 25.15 -20.79
C THR A 733 -7.30 24.78 -19.36
N ASN A 734 -6.31 24.60 -18.48
CA ASN A 734 -6.54 24.30 -17.08
C ASN A 734 -7.03 25.55 -16.31
N LYS A 735 -7.42 25.38 -15.04
CA LYS A 735 -7.92 26.48 -14.19
C LYS A 735 -6.89 27.59 -13.93
N ALA A 736 -5.63 27.35 -14.19
CA ALA A 736 -4.55 28.33 -14.07
C ALA A 736 -4.26 29.07 -15.38
N GLY A 737 -5.03 28.82 -16.44
CA GLY A 737 -4.87 29.46 -17.75
C GLY A 737 -3.82 28.82 -18.66
N ASN A 738 -3.22 27.70 -18.29
CA ASN A 738 -2.21 27.01 -19.09
C ASN A 738 -2.86 25.98 -20.02
N THR A 739 -2.41 25.93 -21.28
CA THR A 739 -2.81 24.88 -22.23
C THR A 739 -1.98 23.63 -21.98
N VAL A 740 -2.68 22.53 -21.69
CA VAL A 740 -2.06 21.25 -21.30
C VAL A 740 -2.68 20.09 -22.11
N ARG A 741 -1.90 18.98 -22.19
CA ARG A 741 -2.33 17.77 -22.89
C ARG A 741 -3.20 16.91 -21.97
N LEU A 742 -4.34 16.47 -22.48
CA LEU A 742 -5.19 15.45 -21.90
C LEU A 742 -4.92 14.15 -22.66
N PRO A 743 -4.30 13.13 -22.05
CA PRO A 743 -4.07 11.86 -22.72
C PRO A 743 -5.39 11.21 -23.15
N VAL A 744 -5.47 10.71 -24.37
CA VAL A 744 -6.62 9.96 -24.90
C VAL A 744 -6.13 8.74 -25.68
N ASN A 745 -6.91 7.67 -25.66
CA ASN A 745 -6.65 6.48 -26.46
C ASN A 745 -7.86 6.16 -27.33
N PHE A 746 -7.97 6.81 -28.48
CA PHE A 746 -9.06 6.61 -29.43
C PHE A 746 -8.80 5.49 -30.45
N ASN A 747 -7.68 4.78 -30.32
CA ASN A 747 -7.33 3.63 -31.15
C ASN A 747 -7.88 2.30 -30.61
N GLN A 748 -8.21 2.25 -29.32
CA GLN A 748 -8.86 1.07 -28.72
C GLN A 748 -10.37 1.09 -29.00
N SER A 749 -10.93 -0.09 -29.29
CA SER A 749 -12.41 -0.22 -29.32
C SER A 749 -12.96 0.09 -27.94
N PRO A 750 -14.09 0.82 -27.83
CA PRO A 750 -14.79 0.94 -26.57
C PRO A 750 -15.13 -0.47 -26.03
N PRO A 751 -15.03 -0.68 -24.70
CA PRO A 751 -15.31 -1.96 -24.06
C PRO A 751 -16.72 -2.44 -24.30
#